data_8170a967099483b6bdd01bb9b5730e1d
#
_entry.id   8170a967099483b6bdd01bb9b5730e1d
#
_cell.length_a   1.000
_cell.length_b   1.000
_cell.length_c   1.000
_cell.angle_alpha   90.00
_cell.angle_beta   90.00
_cell.angle_gamma   90.00
#
_symmetry.space_group_name_H-M   'P 1'
#
loop_
_entity.id
_entity.type
_entity.pdbx_description
1 polymer ?
#
loop_
_entity_poly.entity_id
_entity_poly.type
_entity_poly.pdbx_seq_one_letter_code
_entity_poly.pdbx_strand_id
1 'polypeptide(L)'
;MEKIINVGFIGNPNCGKTTLFNAYTGANLKVANWPGVTVEKKEGFTTYEDQKFRLIDLPGIYSLTSYTMEETVSRECIMSDEVDVIVDVIDASSLERNLYLALQLIELGKPVVLALNMMDIVESRGMEIDLHRLPEMLGIPAIPVSARKKTGLSILLHAVSHHSEYASQGPFIHHHKGMHSEHRHNHHSEYAMVYSDLIEDKIDALITLITATYPEMDNMRWHAIKYLEMDKNILDQYPLAGMEQIVDRSYEKDIINQKYDFIEEIIDEVLVNKAQKAASTERIDKYLTGKWLGLPIFLLIMAFVFFLTFTVGDWMKGYFEIALEVFSNLVSNGLAAVHTSPMLTSLIVDGIISGVGGILTFLPNIFILFLALALLEDSGYMSRVAFVMDDIMSSLGLSGRAFLPLLLGFGCTVPAVMASRALENKRDRFKTILITPFMSCSARLPIYVLFSSMFFGKYAMIVCYSMYLLGIIIAITTAFILSKIDGSKATHALLIELPEYKTPSAHTIAIYVWQKIKDYLTKAGTVIFIASILMWAILNFGPHGYVTDISESFGSVIGRLIVPVFQPVGLGYWQIIVALIAGIAAKEVVVSSCSVLFGIQNITTAHGMTAMVASLGAIGFGPANAYALMTFCLLYVPCTATIATIHREL
;
A
#
# COMPACT_ATOMS: atom_id res chain seq x y z
N MET A 1 25.24 6.43 41.32
CA MET A 1 24.31 6.86 40.25
C MET A 1 23.26 5.77 40.14
N GLU A 2 21.99 6.09 40.26
CA GLU A 2 20.92 5.11 39.99
C GLU A 2 21.06 4.64 38.52
N LYS A 3 21.23 3.34 38.32
CA LYS A 3 21.39 2.73 37.00
C LYS A 3 20.04 2.83 36.27
N ILE A 4 19.95 3.58 35.17
CA ILE A 4 18.76 3.61 34.33
C ILE A 4 18.84 2.41 33.40
N ILE A 5 17.78 1.60 33.33
CA ILE A 5 17.67 0.47 32.42
C ILE A 5 17.02 0.96 31.12
N ASN A 6 17.69 0.78 29.98
CA ASN A 6 17.17 1.14 28.66
C ASN A 6 16.45 -0.07 28.06
N VAL A 7 15.16 0.09 27.80
CA VAL A 7 14.28 -0.99 27.32
C VAL A 7 13.80 -0.68 25.91
N GLY A 8 14.15 -1.52 24.95
CA GLY A 8 13.66 -1.46 23.59
C GLY A 8 12.34 -2.23 23.42
N PHE A 9 11.24 -1.55 23.08
CA PHE A 9 9.97 -2.18 22.76
C PHE A 9 9.94 -2.47 21.26
N ILE A 10 9.84 -3.74 20.91
CA ILE A 10 9.74 -4.22 19.52
C ILE A 10 8.55 -5.17 19.39
N GLY A 11 8.18 -5.54 18.19
CA GLY A 11 7.13 -6.52 17.91
C GLY A 11 6.56 -6.34 16.51
N ASN A 12 5.75 -7.28 16.08
CA ASN A 12 5.11 -7.23 14.78
C ASN A 12 4.14 -6.03 14.67
N PRO A 13 3.92 -5.50 13.46
CA PRO A 13 2.85 -4.53 13.24
C PRO A 13 1.52 -5.04 13.78
N ASN A 14 0.75 -4.17 14.44
CA ASN A 14 -0.56 -4.45 15.03
C ASN A 14 -0.60 -5.40 16.27
N CYS A 15 0.52 -5.81 16.82
CA CYS A 15 0.56 -6.58 18.10
C CYS A 15 0.15 -5.75 19.33
N GLY A 16 -0.13 -4.46 19.17
CA GLY A 16 -0.51 -3.57 20.28
C GLY A 16 0.68 -2.93 21.01
N LYS A 17 1.89 -2.96 20.42
CA LYS A 17 3.13 -2.38 20.96
C LYS A 17 2.96 -0.92 21.39
N THR A 18 2.49 -0.04 20.51
CA THR A 18 2.28 1.38 20.82
C THR A 18 1.24 1.59 21.93
N THR A 19 0.22 0.74 22.03
CA THR A 19 -0.77 0.80 23.11
C THR A 19 -0.12 0.42 24.44
N LEU A 20 0.71 -0.62 24.46
CA LEU A 20 1.45 -1.05 25.65
C LEU A 20 2.47 0.00 26.08
N PHE A 21 3.23 0.55 25.14
CA PHE A 21 4.18 1.63 25.39
C PHE A 21 3.51 2.88 25.99
N ASN A 22 2.37 3.32 25.43
CA ASN A 22 1.61 4.44 25.94
C ASN A 22 0.99 4.17 27.32
N ALA A 23 0.69 2.91 27.66
CA ALA A 23 0.19 2.54 28.97
C ALA A 23 1.22 2.78 30.09
N TYR A 24 2.52 2.69 29.77
CA TYR A 24 3.61 2.99 30.71
C TYR A 24 4.00 4.47 30.74
N THR A 25 4.06 5.12 29.58
CA THR A 25 4.64 6.46 29.44
C THR A 25 3.63 7.59 29.64
N GLY A 26 2.33 7.31 29.43
CA GLY A 26 1.27 8.33 29.55
C GLY A 26 1.52 9.53 28.62
N ALA A 27 1.49 10.76 29.20
CA ALA A 27 1.72 12.01 28.46
C ALA A 27 3.22 12.42 28.34
N ASN A 28 4.14 11.67 28.94
CA ASN A 28 5.57 11.99 29.01
C ASN A 28 6.36 11.35 27.85
N LEU A 29 6.04 11.76 26.62
CA LEU A 29 6.68 11.26 25.41
C LEU A 29 7.62 12.32 24.81
N LYS A 30 8.84 11.91 24.45
CA LYS A 30 9.71 12.65 23.54
C LYS A 30 9.60 12.02 22.15
N VAL A 31 9.26 12.82 21.15
CA VAL A 31 9.18 12.39 19.75
C VAL A 31 10.31 13.06 18.98
N ALA A 32 11.10 12.31 18.27
CA ALA A 32 12.17 12.75 17.39
C ALA A 32 12.18 11.82 16.14
N ASN A 33 13.01 12.14 15.16
CA ASN A 33 13.28 11.18 14.07
C ASN A 33 14.59 10.43 14.36
N TRP A 34 14.67 9.19 13.91
CA TRP A 34 15.95 8.48 13.92
C TRP A 34 16.98 9.22 13.06
N PRO A 35 18.27 9.27 13.45
CA PRO A 35 19.29 9.98 12.69
C PRO A 35 19.36 9.52 11.23
N GLY A 36 19.26 10.45 10.30
CA GLY A 36 19.39 10.20 8.86
C GLY A 36 18.18 9.59 8.16
N VAL A 37 17.07 9.35 8.85
CA VAL A 37 15.87 8.72 8.29
C VAL A 37 14.57 9.42 8.72
N THR A 38 13.48 9.17 7.99
CA THR A 38 12.15 9.76 8.27
C THR A 38 11.31 8.92 9.24
N VAL A 39 11.92 7.98 9.96
CA VAL A 39 11.25 7.10 10.92
C VAL A 39 11.20 7.81 12.28
N GLU A 40 10.02 7.82 12.92
CA GLU A 40 9.82 8.43 14.23
C GLU A 40 10.46 7.59 15.35
N LYS A 41 11.24 8.24 16.22
CA LYS A 41 11.75 7.68 17.48
C LYS A 41 10.90 8.22 18.62
N LYS A 42 10.30 7.34 19.42
CA LYS A 42 9.54 7.71 20.63
C LYS A 42 10.25 7.18 21.86
N GLU A 43 10.48 8.06 22.82
CA GLU A 43 11.09 7.71 24.09
C GLU A 43 10.20 8.17 25.24
N GLY A 44 10.17 7.36 26.29
CA GLY A 44 9.44 7.69 27.51
C GLY A 44 10.16 7.17 28.72
N PHE A 45 9.77 7.67 29.91
CA PHE A 45 10.35 7.26 31.18
C PHE A 45 9.26 6.74 32.09
N THR A 46 9.57 5.69 32.83
CA THR A 46 8.71 5.14 33.88
C THR A 46 9.56 4.70 35.06
N THR A 47 8.92 4.49 36.21
CA THR A 47 9.59 4.04 37.45
C THR A 47 8.82 2.87 38.05
N TYR A 48 9.52 1.84 38.49
CA TYR A 48 8.96 0.69 39.18
C TYR A 48 9.93 0.27 40.30
N GLU A 49 9.46 0.12 41.56
CA GLU A 49 10.26 -0.27 42.74
C GLU A 49 11.60 0.50 42.85
N ASP A 50 11.56 1.82 42.78
CA ASP A 50 12.73 2.73 42.82
C ASP A 50 13.71 2.60 41.63
N GLN A 51 13.48 1.65 40.69
CA GLN A 51 14.25 1.51 39.48
C GLN A 51 13.67 2.41 38.38
N LYS A 52 14.53 3.18 37.67
CA LYS A 52 14.16 4.03 36.54
C LYS A 52 14.38 3.28 35.24
N PHE A 53 13.39 3.37 34.36
CA PHE A 53 13.43 2.80 33.02
C PHE A 53 13.30 3.89 31.96
N ARG A 54 14.17 3.83 30.95
CA ARG A 54 14.01 4.58 29.69
C ARG A 54 13.44 3.62 28.65
N LEU A 55 12.24 3.89 28.19
CA LEU A 55 11.54 3.07 27.21
C LEU A 55 11.75 3.67 25.82
N ILE A 56 12.12 2.86 24.84
CA ILE A 56 12.35 3.24 23.44
C ILE A 56 11.36 2.45 22.58
N ASP A 57 10.47 3.15 21.85
CA ASP A 57 9.53 2.53 20.92
C ASP A 57 10.24 2.32 19.57
N LEU A 58 10.57 1.08 19.24
CA LEU A 58 11.16 0.71 17.97
C LEU A 58 10.07 0.51 16.90
N PRO A 59 10.36 0.73 15.62
CA PRO A 59 9.42 0.42 14.55
C PRO A 59 8.90 -1.02 14.62
N GLY A 60 7.63 -1.22 14.24
CA GLY A 60 7.07 -2.58 14.13
C GLY A 60 7.63 -3.29 12.91
N ILE A 61 8.20 -4.46 13.11
CA ILE A 61 8.86 -5.25 12.05
C ILE A 61 8.43 -6.71 12.13
N TYR A 62 8.56 -7.43 11.02
CA TYR A 62 8.29 -8.87 10.98
C TYR A 62 9.56 -9.71 11.07
N SER A 63 10.71 -9.12 10.75
CA SER A 63 12.00 -9.78 10.72
C SER A 63 13.12 -8.79 10.98
N LEU A 64 14.28 -9.28 11.45
CA LEU A 64 15.52 -8.51 11.59
C LEU A 64 16.37 -8.54 10.29
N THR A 65 15.87 -9.10 9.21
CA THR A 65 16.51 -9.02 7.88
C THR A 65 16.31 -7.63 7.31
N SER A 66 17.39 -6.95 6.89
CA SER A 66 17.37 -5.52 6.52
C SER A 66 16.81 -5.27 5.12
N TYR A 67 15.55 -5.59 4.89
CA TYR A 67 14.84 -5.31 3.64
C TYR A 67 14.15 -3.94 3.63
N THR A 68 13.69 -3.49 4.80
CA THR A 68 13.04 -2.19 4.96
C THR A 68 13.90 -1.25 5.79
N MET A 69 13.61 0.06 5.72
CA MET A 69 14.29 1.08 6.53
C MET A 69 14.00 0.89 8.02
N GLU A 70 12.77 0.49 8.33
CA GLU A 70 12.30 0.21 9.68
C GLU A 70 13.04 -0.99 10.30
N GLU A 71 13.27 -2.06 9.53
CA GLU A 71 14.05 -3.23 9.96
C GLU A 71 15.52 -2.87 10.20
N THR A 72 16.12 -2.07 9.31
CA THR A 72 17.50 -1.60 9.47
C THR A 72 17.65 -0.78 10.75
N VAL A 73 16.77 0.22 10.96
CA VAL A 73 16.80 1.09 12.15
C VAL A 73 16.60 0.28 13.42
N SER A 74 15.64 -0.65 13.44
CA SER A 74 15.38 -1.50 14.61
C SER A 74 16.58 -2.40 14.92
N ARG A 75 17.17 -3.03 13.90
CA ARG A 75 18.36 -3.87 14.07
C ARG A 75 19.56 -3.09 14.58
N GLU A 76 19.87 -1.93 14.00
CA GLU A 76 20.99 -1.09 14.45
C GLU A 76 20.82 -0.61 15.88
N CYS A 77 19.61 -0.19 16.27
CA CYS A 77 19.33 0.22 17.65
C CYS A 77 19.46 -0.93 18.63
N ILE A 78 18.94 -2.10 18.31
CA ILE A 78 19.03 -3.30 19.17
C ILE A 78 20.49 -3.75 19.31
N MET A 79 21.28 -3.69 18.25
CA MET A 79 22.71 -4.08 18.31
C MET A 79 23.58 -3.05 19.01
N SER A 80 23.12 -1.80 19.15
CA SER A 80 23.86 -0.75 19.84
C SER A 80 23.79 -0.91 21.37
N ASP A 81 24.63 -0.14 22.09
CA ASP A 81 24.58 -0.05 23.55
C ASP A 81 23.43 0.83 24.07
N GLU A 82 22.55 1.31 23.19
CA GLU A 82 21.38 2.11 23.60
C GLU A 82 20.29 1.28 24.27
N VAL A 83 20.28 -0.05 24.11
CA VAL A 83 19.26 -0.97 24.61
C VAL A 83 19.91 -2.04 25.49
N ASP A 84 19.52 -2.10 26.77
CA ASP A 84 19.99 -3.09 27.72
C ASP A 84 19.11 -4.37 27.68
N VAL A 85 17.79 -4.21 27.56
CA VAL A 85 16.80 -5.30 27.51
C VAL A 85 15.79 -5.05 26.41
N ILE A 86 15.41 -6.11 25.72
CA ILE A 86 14.39 -6.08 24.66
C ILE A 86 13.08 -6.60 25.23
N VAL A 87 11.99 -5.87 25.02
CA VAL A 87 10.63 -6.35 25.24
C VAL A 87 10.00 -6.62 23.88
N ASP A 88 9.88 -7.89 23.52
CA ASP A 88 9.17 -8.29 22.32
C ASP A 88 7.66 -8.42 22.62
N VAL A 89 6.87 -7.52 22.00
CA VAL A 89 5.42 -7.46 22.18
C VAL A 89 4.76 -8.30 21.09
N ILE A 90 4.18 -9.41 21.50
CA ILE A 90 3.51 -10.33 20.59
C ILE A 90 2.00 -10.36 20.80
N ASP A 91 1.26 -10.55 19.72
CA ASP A 91 -0.18 -10.86 19.77
C ASP A 91 -0.37 -12.32 20.19
N ALA A 92 -0.74 -12.55 21.45
CA ALA A 92 -0.96 -13.88 21.99
C ALA A 92 -2.11 -14.64 21.30
N SER A 93 -3.02 -13.94 20.62
CA SER A 93 -4.09 -14.56 19.85
C SER A 93 -3.63 -15.09 18.48
N SER A 94 -2.37 -14.82 18.10
CA SER A 94 -1.74 -15.19 16.82
C SER A 94 -0.25 -15.51 17.05
N LEU A 95 0.05 -16.44 17.97
CA LEU A 95 1.40 -16.77 18.41
C LEU A 95 2.33 -17.17 17.28
N GLU A 96 1.91 -18.10 16.43
CA GLU A 96 2.69 -18.66 15.32
C GLU A 96 3.39 -17.57 14.49
N ARG A 97 2.65 -16.54 14.17
CA ARG A 97 3.11 -15.41 13.39
C ARG A 97 4.17 -14.54 14.09
N ASN A 98 4.01 -14.37 15.41
CA ASN A 98 4.83 -13.44 16.16
C ASN A 98 6.13 -14.10 16.67
N LEU A 99 6.14 -15.43 16.83
CA LEU A 99 7.30 -16.16 17.33
C LEU A 99 8.51 -16.13 16.37
N TYR A 100 8.31 -15.86 15.08
CA TYR A 100 9.42 -15.78 14.14
C TYR A 100 10.39 -14.64 14.46
N LEU A 101 9.86 -13.45 14.80
CA LEU A 101 10.68 -12.33 15.26
C LEU A 101 11.31 -12.64 16.62
N ALA A 102 10.55 -13.24 17.55
CA ALA A 102 11.05 -13.64 18.86
C ALA A 102 12.28 -14.56 18.74
N LEU A 103 12.26 -15.56 17.87
CA LEU A 103 13.41 -16.45 17.64
C LEU A 103 14.62 -15.69 17.11
N GLN A 104 14.45 -14.73 16.20
CA GLN A 104 15.55 -13.92 15.71
C GLN A 104 16.15 -13.00 16.80
N LEU A 105 15.32 -12.48 17.70
CA LEU A 105 15.77 -11.68 18.82
C LEU A 105 16.55 -12.53 19.85
N ILE A 106 16.09 -13.77 20.10
CA ILE A 106 16.80 -14.71 20.97
C ILE A 106 18.17 -15.08 20.38
N GLU A 107 18.22 -15.37 19.07
CA GLU A 107 19.50 -15.66 18.36
C GLU A 107 20.50 -14.52 18.45
N LEU A 108 20.03 -13.27 18.56
CA LEU A 108 20.90 -12.11 18.70
C LEU A 108 21.68 -12.12 20.03
N GLY A 109 21.22 -12.87 21.05
CA GLY A 109 21.91 -13.05 22.31
C GLY A 109 21.79 -11.90 23.31
N LYS A 110 20.96 -10.89 23.05
CA LYS A 110 20.60 -9.86 24.06
C LYS A 110 19.48 -10.35 24.97
N PRO A 111 19.35 -9.81 26.22
CA PRO A 111 18.24 -10.15 27.09
C PRO A 111 16.90 -9.80 26.45
N VAL A 112 16.01 -10.80 26.30
CA VAL A 112 14.68 -10.66 25.73
C VAL A 112 13.62 -11.07 26.74
N VAL A 113 12.57 -10.27 26.90
CA VAL A 113 11.37 -10.59 27.65
C VAL A 113 10.19 -10.58 26.69
N LEU A 114 9.43 -11.65 26.63
CA LEU A 114 8.27 -11.78 25.78
C LEU A 114 7.04 -11.21 26.47
N ALA A 115 6.40 -10.20 25.90
CA ALA A 115 5.14 -9.64 26.38
C ALA A 115 3.97 -10.22 25.57
N LEU A 116 3.28 -11.22 26.12
CA LEU A 116 2.09 -11.85 25.51
C LEU A 116 0.89 -10.90 25.64
N ASN A 117 0.74 -10.00 24.67
CA ASN A 117 -0.33 -9.00 24.67
C ASN A 117 -1.64 -9.59 24.11
N MET A 118 -2.73 -8.87 24.31
CA MET A 118 -4.08 -9.28 23.87
C MET A 118 -4.61 -10.54 24.58
N MET A 119 -4.17 -10.81 25.81
CA MET A 119 -4.68 -11.94 26.59
C MET A 119 -6.20 -11.88 26.83
N ASP A 120 -6.79 -10.68 26.83
CA ASP A 120 -8.25 -10.51 26.87
C ASP A 120 -8.94 -11.07 25.61
N ILE A 121 -8.28 -11.09 24.47
CA ILE A 121 -8.78 -11.71 23.23
C ILE A 121 -8.62 -13.23 23.31
N VAL A 122 -7.48 -13.72 23.80
CA VAL A 122 -7.23 -15.15 24.03
C VAL A 122 -8.31 -15.76 24.91
N GLU A 123 -8.58 -15.14 26.09
CA GLU A 123 -9.65 -15.54 26.99
C GLU A 123 -11.02 -15.51 26.33
N SER A 124 -11.35 -14.43 25.59
CA SER A 124 -12.65 -14.29 24.92
C SER A 124 -12.89 -15.31 23.80
N ARG A 125 -11.82 -15.87 23.24
CA ARG A 125 -11.87 -16.92 22.20
C ARG A 125 -11.87 -18.32 22.76
N GLY A 126 -11.74 -18.48 24.08
CA GLY A 126 -11.61 -19.79 24.73
C GLY A 126 -10.32 -20.52 24.37
N MET A 127 -9.30 -19.77 23.95
CA MET A 127 -7.94 -20.30 23.73
C MET A 127 -7.23 -20.39 25.08
N GLU A 128 -6.40 -21.38 25.26
CA GLU A 128 -5.57 -21.56 26.45
C GLU A 128 -4.12 -21.75 26.03
N ILE A 129 -3.23 -20.93 26.58
CA ILE A 129 -1.79 -20.96 26.32
C ILE A 129 -1.11 -21.48 27.60
N ASP A 130 -0.27 -22.49 27.44
CA ASP A 130 0.56 -22.97 28.56
C ASP A 130 1.70 -21.99 28.83
N LEU A 131 1.47 -21.13 29.83
CA LEU A 131 2.42 -20.09 30.28
C LEU A 131 3.66 -20.65 31.00
N HIS A 132 3.71 -21.95 31.31
CA HIS A 132 4.89 -22.61 31.84
C HIS A 132 5.73 -23.23 30.72
N ARG A 133 5.06 -23.86 29.77
CA ARG A 133 5.75 -24.55 28.67
C ARG A 133 6.39 -23.59 27.65
N LEU A 134 5.74 -22.47 27.33
CA LEU A 134 6.27 -21.50 26.37
C LEU A 134 7.63 -20.91 26.78
N PRO A 135 7.81 -20.40 28.03
CA PRO A 135 9.12 -19.96 28.53
C PRO A 135 10.17 -21.06 28.51
N GLU A 136 9.80 -22.31 28.85
CA GLU A 136 10.72 -23.45 28.81
C GLU A 136 11.25 -23.70 27.41
N MET A 137 10.38 -23.69 26.40
CA MET A 137 10.78 -23.95 25.01
C MET A 137 11.62 -22.81 24.40
N LEU A 138 11.32 -21.56 24.76
CA LEU A 138 12.02 -20.40 24.21
C LEU A 138 13.27 -19.99 25.00
N GLY A 139 13.42 -20.46 26.24
CA GLY A 139 14.52 -20.04 27.12
C GLY A 139 14.45 -18.60 27.62
N ILE A 140 13.30 -17.93 27.50
CA ILE A 140 13.09 -16.54 27.89
C ILE A 140 11.78 -16.38 28.66
N PRO A 141 11.67 -15.39 29.58
CA PRO A 141 10.44 -15.14 30.31
C PRO A 141 9.32 -14.65 29.35
N ALA A 142 8.13 -15.23 29.52
CA ALA A 142 6.92 -14.83 28.76
C ALA A 142 5.85 -14.35 29.76
N ILE A 143 5.48 -13.08 29.67
CA ILE A 143 4.61 -12.39 30.61
C ILE A 143 3.26 -12.08 29.95
N PRO A 144 2.14 -12.63 30.48
CA PRO A 144 0.81 -12.33 29.97
C PRO A 144 0.40 -10.89 30.32
N VAL A 145 0.03 -10.11 29.29
CA VAL A 145 -0.39 -8.72 29.44
C VAL A 145 -1.64 -8.41 28.61
N SER A 146 -2.39 -7.40 29.03
CA SER A 146 -3.40 -6.76 28.20
C SER A 146 -3.21 -5.25 28.28
N ALA A 147 -2.63 -4.66 27.24
CA ALA A 147 -2.44 -3.21 27.16
C ALA A 147 -3.77 -2.45 27.26
N ARG A 148 -4.86 -3.02 26.73
CA ARG A 148 -6.20 -2.46 26.76
C ARG A 148 -6.81 -2.46 28.16
N LYS A 149 -6.71 -3.59 28.88
CA LYS A 149 -7.21 -3.72 30.26
C LYS A 149 -6.21 -3.23 31.31
N LYS A 150 -4.99 -2.89 30.90
CA LYS A 150 -3.86 -2.51 31.77
C LYS A 150 -3.51 -3.57 32.82
N THR A 151 -3.62 -4.85 32.46
CA THR A 151 -3.25 -5.98 33.32
C THR A 151 -1.86 -6.50 32.99
N GLY A 152 -1.12 -7.02 33.97
CA GLY A 152 0.21 -7.61 33.82
C GLY A 152 1.36 -6.59 33.63
N LEU A 153 1.08 -5.28 33.64
CA LEU A 153 2.09 -4.24 33.35
C LEU A 153 3.21 -4.19 34.39
N SER A 154 2.89 -4.27 35.68
CA SER A 154 3.87 -4.31 36.78
C SER A 154 4.75 -5.55 36.73
N ILE A 155 4.15 -6.71 36.43
CA ILE A 155 4.86 -7.98 36.32
C ILE A 155 5.86 -7.95 35.15
N LEU A 156 5.50 -7.30 34.04
CA LEU A 156 6.41 -7.16 32.92
C LEU A 156 7.64 -6.31 33.26
N LEU A 157 7.47 -5.16 33.94
CA LEU A 157 8.61 -4.36 34.41
C LEU A 157 9.47 -5.07 35.46
N HIS A 158 8.85 -5.85 36.34
CA HIS A 158 9.56 -6.70 37.26
C HIS A 158 10.44 -7.73 36.53
N ALA A 159 9.88 -8.43 35.55
CA ALA A 159 10.62 -9.38 34.73
C ALA A 159 11.79 -8.71 33.99
N VAL A 160 11.57 -7.52 33.43
CA VAL A 160 12.61 -6.72 32.74
C VAL A 160 13.74 -6.34 33.70
N SER A 161 13.41 -5.89 34.91
CA SER A 161 14.41 -5.53 35.95
C SER A 161 15.31 -6.72 36.29
N HIS A 162 14.71 -7.86 36.61
CA HIS A 162 15.46 -9.06 36.95
C HIS A 162 16.24 -9.66 35.78
N HIS A 163 15.67 -9.65 34.58
CA HIS A 163 16.33 -10.24 33.42
C HIS A 163 17.56 -9.43 32.95
N SER A 164 17.58 -8.12 33.21
CA SER A 164 18.76 -7.28 32.96
C SER A 164 19.96 -7.63 33.82
N GLU A 165 19.74 -8.21 35.00
CA GLU A 165 20.81 -8.66 35.92
C GLU A 165 21.37 -10.02 35.53
N TYR A 166 20.56 -10.91 34.93
CA TYR A 166 20.94 -12.27 34.53
C TYR A 166 21.69 -12.34 33.17
N ALA A 167 21.70 -11.29 32.38
CA ALA A 167 22.46 -11.24 31.14
C ALA A 167 23.97 -11.49 31.27
N SER A 168 24.48 -11.43 32.51
CA SER A 168 25.90 -11.73 32.85
C SER A 168 26.18 -13.21 33.17
N GLN A 169 25.19 -14.10 33.18
CA GLN A 169 25.34 -15.48 33.69
C GLN A 169 25.18 -16.60 32.65
N GLY A 170 25.20 -16.31 31.36
CA GLY A 170 25.11 -17.33 30.29
C GLY A 170 23.69 -17.86 30.03
N PRO A 171 23.49 -18.61 28.93
CA PRO A 171 22.16 -19.08 28.52
C PRO A 171 21.57 -20.08 29.53
N PHE A 172 20.22 -20.00 29.71
CA PHE A 172 19.50 -20.93 30.58
C PHE A 172 19.53 -22.35 29.99
N ILE A 173 19.89 -23.34 30.84
CA ILE A 173 19.91 -24.75 30.46
C ILE A 173 18.49 -25.30 30.52
N HIS A 174 17.87 -25.61 29.41
CA HIS A 174 16.59 -26.29 29.32
C HIS A 174 16.77 -27.72 28.75
N HIS A 175 16.28 -28.71 29.45
CA HIS A 175 16.30 -30.10 29.03
C HIS A 175 15.08 -30.43 28.17
N HIS A 176 15.25 -30.55 26.88
CA HIS A 176 14.26 -31.20 26.02
C HIS A 176 14.33 -32.71 26.22
N LYS A 177 13.27 -33.30 26.81
CA LYS A 177 13.09 -34.74 26.86
C LYS A 177 12.34 -35.17 25.58
N GLY A 178 13.06 -35.70 24.61
CA GLY A 178 12.40 -36.59 23.66
C GLY A 178 12.57 -36.41 22.18
N MET A 179 13.78 -36.13 21.67
CA MET A 179 14.09 -36.52 20.29
C MET A 179 15.37 -37.37 20.27
N HIS A 180 15.20 -38.68 20.07
CA HIS A 180 16.28 -39.58 19.70
C HIS A 180 16.57 -39.38 18.20
N SER A 181 17.27 -38.33 17.83
CA SER A 181 18.09 -38.30 16.64
C SER A 181 19.54 -38.25 17.12
N GLU A 182 20.40 -39.08 16.58
CA GLU A 182 21.83 -39.04 16.81
C GLU A 182 22.38 -37.74 16.21
N HIS A 183 22.16 -36.61 16.91
CA HIS A 183 22.74 -35.35 16.51
C HIS A 183 24.22 -35.34 16.88
N ARG A 184 25.06 -35.00 15.93
CA ARG A 184 26.51 -34.89 16.06
C ARG A 184 26.90 -33.75 17.00
N HIS A 185 26.03 -32.73 17.12
CA HIS A 185 26.19 -31.54 17.95
C HIS A 185 25.18 -31.53 19.09
N ASN A 186 25.68 -31.37 20.32
CA ASN A 186 24.83 -31.34 21.50
C ASN A 186 24.65 -29.90 22.05
N HIS A 187 24.18 -28.99 21.16
CA HIS A 187 23.95 -27.59 21.51
C HIS A 187 22.59 -27.31 22.17
N HIS A 188 21.74 -28.33 22.39
CA HIS A 188 20.44 -28.21 23.08
C HIS A 188 20.50 -27.66 24.48
N SER A 189 21.68 -27.71 25.13
CA SER A 189 21.89 -27.09 26.45
C SER A 189 22.28 -25.61 26.39
N GLU A 190 22.63 -25.10 25.21
CA GLU A 190 23.17 -23.75 25.03
C GLU A 190 22.23 -22.82 24.28
N TYR A 191 21.40 -23.37 23.38
CA TYR A 191 20.54 -22.59 22.48
C TYR A 191 19.10 -23.06 22.51
N ALA A 192 18.13 -22.12 22.41
CA ALA A 192 16.71 -22.43 22.35
C ALA A 192 16.36 -23.22 21.07
N MET A 193 17.04 -22.93 19.96
CA MET A 193 16.87 -23.60 18.68
C MET A 193 18.23 -24.08 18.14
N VAL A 194 18.25 -25.32 17.67
CA VAL A 194 19.40 -25.94 16.98
C VAL A 194 18.97 -26.34 15.60
N TYR A 195 19.79 -25.99 14.62
CA TYR A 195 19.55 -26.33 13.20
C TYR A 195 19.98 -27.76 12.88
N SER A 196 19.73 -28.20 11.65
CA SER A 196 20.23 -29.49 11.16
C SER A 196 21.76 -29.55 11.19
N ASP A 197 22.32 -30.75 11.35
CA ASP A 197 23.76 -30.97 11.46
C ASP A 197 24.56 -30.31 10.34
N LEU A 198 24.01 -30.29 9.10
CA LEU A 198 24.64 -29.62 7.95
C LEU A 198 24.80 -28.10 8.18
N ILE A 199 23.81 -27.46 8.77
CA ILE A 199 23.83 -26.00 9.04
C ILE A 199 24.69 -25.72 10.25
N GLU A 200 24.61 -26.55 11.31
CA GLU A 200 25.44 -26.37 12.51
C GLU A 200 26.93 -26.59 12.21
N ASP A 201 27.31 -27.60 11.41
CA ASP A 201 28.71 -27.78 10.96
C ASP A 201 29.26 -26.52 10.26
N LYS A 202 28.42 -25.86 9.44
CA LYS A 202 28.80 -24.62 8.75
C LYS A 202 28.85 -23.43 9.69
N ILE A 203 27.93 -23.35 10.67
CA ILE A 203 27.94 -22.31 11.70
C ILE A 203 29.24 -22.40 12.51
N ASP A 204 29.62 -23.59 12.97
CA ASP A 204 30.84 -23.79 13.75
C ASP A 204 32.12 -23.45 12.95
N ALA A 205 32.16 -23.84 11.67
CA ALA A 205 33.24 -23.47 10.79
C ALA A 205 33.34 -21.94 10.58
N LEU A 206 32.20 -21.27 10.42
CA LEU A 206 32.14 -19.81 10.30
C LEU A 206 32.52 -19.11 11.61
N ILE A 207 32.07 -19.59 12.76
CA ILE A 207 32.45 -19.05 14.08
C ILE A 207 33.97 -19.12 14.25
N THR A 208 34.58 -20.24 13.86
CA THR A 208 36.04 -20.38 13.92
C THR A 208 36.76 -19.35 13.04
N LEU A 209 36.24 -19.10 11.83
CA LEU A 209 36.77 -18.11 10.89
C LEU A 209 36.54 -16.68 11.38
N ILE A 210 35.36 -16.38 11.91
CA ILE A 210 35.02 -15.08 12.50
C ILE A 210 35.92 -14.79 13.70
N THR A 211 36.09 -15.72 14.61
CA THR A 211 36.96 -15.57 15.79
C THR A 211 38.39 -15.26 15.39
N ALA A 212 38.90 -15.88 14.31
CA ALA A 212 40.24 -15.62 13.82
C ALA A 212 40.38 -14.22 13.17
N THR A 213 39.33 -13.68 12.55
CA THR A 213 39.37 -12.41 11.82
C THR A 213 38.92 -11.23 12.68
N TYR A 214 37.88 -11.43 13.51
CA TYR A 214 37.25 -10.43 14.36
C TYR A 214 37.13 -10.94 15.81
N PRO A 215 38.22 -11.04 16.59
CA PRO A 215 38.21 -11.65 17.92
C PRO A 215 37.37 -10.92 18.96
N GLU A 216 37.07 -9.63 18.77
CA GLU A 216 36.26 -8.80 19.67
C GLU A 216 34.79 -8.71 19.23
N MET A 217 34.39 -9.49 18.23
CA MET A 217 33.01 -9.46 17.72
C MET A 217 32.09 -10.20 18.70
N ASP A 218 31.06 -9.52 19.18
CA ASP A 218 29.99 -10.12 19.97
C ASP A 218 29.02 -10.93 19.07
N ASN A 219 28.29 -11.87 19.66
CA ASN A 219 27.21 -12.64 19.00
C ASN A 219 27.69 -13.39 17.73
N MET A 220 28.83 -14.06 17.80
CA MET A 220 29.48 -14.74 16.66
C MET A 220 28.53 -15.73 15.96
N ARG A 221 27.68 -16.46 16.72
CA ARG A 221 26.71 -17.39 16.14
C ARG A 221 25.68 -16.67 15.25
N TRP A 222 25.16 -15.54 15.71
CA TRP A 222 24.22 -14.73 14.91
C TRP A 222 24.89 -14.25 13.62
N HIS A 223 26.13 -13.76 13.68
CA HIS A 223 26.87 -13.37 12.49
C HIS A 223 27.10 -14.55 11.53
N ALA A 224 27.44 -15.74 12.05
CA ALA A 224 27.58 -16.93 11.24
C ALA A 224 26.27 -17.30 10.51
N ILE A 225 25.13 -17.23 11.20
CA ILE A 225 23.81 -17.42 10.57
C ILE A 225 23.59 -16.39 9.47
N LYS A 226 23.91 -15.10 9.69
CA LYS A 226 23.76 -14.04 8.68
C LYS A 226 24.69 -14.23 7.46
N TYR A 227 25.89 -14.78 7.65
CA TYR A 227 26.73 -15.16 6.53
C TYR A 227 26.12 -16.32 5.71
N LEU A 228 25.50 -17.32 6.35
CA LEU A 228 24.78 -18.40 5.67
C LEU A 228 23.55 -17.89 4.92
N GLU A 229 22.84 -16.90 5.46
CA GLU A 229 21.73 -16.23 4.79
C GLU A 229 22.18 -15.31 3.64
N MET A 230 23.49 -14.99 3.52
CA MET A 230 24.05 -14.04 2.57
C MET A 230 23.50 -12.61 2.77
N ASP A 231 23.35 -12.16 4.03
CA ASP A 231 22.89 -10.81 4.37
C ASP A 231 23.90 -9.77 3.85
N LYS A 232 23.46 -8.95 2.89
CA LYS A 232 24.32 -7.98 2.20
C LYS A 232 24.93 -6.95 3.15
N ASN A 233 24.18 -6.48 4.14
CA ASN A 233 24.66 -5.45 5.07
C ASN A 233 25.80 -6.00 5.93
N ILE A 234 25.69 -7.27 6.37
CA ILE A 234 26.74 -7.93 7.14
C ILE A 234 27.96 -8.21 6.25
N LEU A 235 27.75 -8.68 5.02
CA LEU A 235 28.83 -8.92 4.07
C LEU A 235 29.61 -7.64 3.72
N ASP A 236 28.90 -6.51 3.57
CA ASP A 236 29.52 -5.22 3.26
C ASP A 236 30.23 -4.61 4.48
N GLN A 237 29.67 -4.77 5.68
CA GLN A 237 30.20 -4.21 6.92
C GLN A 237 31.38 -5.01 7.50
N TYR A 238 31.29 -6.33 7.40
CA TYR A 238 32.29 -7.27 7.93
C TYR A 238 32.70 -8.28 6.86
N PRO A 239 33.55 -7.87 5.87
CA PRO A 239 33.97 -8.77 4.81
C PRO A 239 34.83 -9.90 5.39
N LEU A 240 34.46 -11.16 5.13
CA LEU A 240 35.15 -12.35 5.68
C LEU A 240 35.84 -13.13 4.56
N ALA A 241 37.16 -13.06 4.52
CA ALA A 241 37.98 -13.79 3.54
C ALA A 241 37.93 -15.31 3.83
N GLY A 242 37.68 -16.11 2.80
CA GLY A 242 37.58 -17.57 2.93
C GLY A 242 36.16 -18.08 3.19
N MET A 243 35.18 -17.22 3.37
CA MET A 243 33.76 -17.57 3.53
C MET A 243 33.25 -18.45 2.37
N GLU A 244 33.67 -18.17 1.13
CA GLU A 244 33.24 -18.87 -0.09
C GLU A 244 33.60 -20.38 -0.08
N GLN A 245 34.55 -20.82 0.76
CA GLN A 245 34.88 -22.23 0.92
C GLN A 245 33.89 -22.98 1.83
N ILE A 246 33.18 -22.25 2.71
CA ILE A 246 32.21 -22.80 3.67
C ILE A 246 30.79 -22.63 3.15
N VAL A 247 30.48 -21.45 2.57
CA VAL A 247 29.16 -21.06 2.09
C VAL A 247 29.14 -21.21 0.57
N ASP A 248 28.64 -22.33 0.09
CA ASP A 248 28.53 -22.69 -1.33
C ASP A 248 27.26 -22.12 -2.01
N ARG A 249 26.23 -21.81 -1.22
CA ARG A 249 24.96 -21.20 -1.66
C ARG A 249 24.30 -20.42 -0.51
N SER A 250 23.24 -19.65 -0.79
CA SER A 250 22.41 -19.09 0.28
C SER A 250 21.59 -20.21 0.96
N TYR A 251 21.66 -20.27 2.28
CA TYR A 251 20.90 -21.16 3.16
C TYR A 251 19.68 -20.48 3.78
N GLU A 252 19.36 -19.26 3.37
CA GLU A 252 18.24 -18.46 3.90
C GLU A 252 16.93 -19.26 3.95
N LYS A 253 16.56 -19.94 2.85
CA LYS A 253 15.32 -20.73 2.81
C LYS A 253 15.34 -21.93 3.75
N ASP A 254 16.47 -22.60 3.88
CA ASP A 254 16.61 -23.75 4.75
C ASP A 254 16.50 -23.34 6.23
N ILE A 255 17.10 -22.20 6.59
CA ILE A 255 17.04 -21.60 7.93
C ILE A 255 15.62 -21.14 8.24
N ILE A 256 14.95 -20.45 7.31
CA ILE A 256 13.56 -20.01 7.47
C ILE A 256 12.63 -21.20 7.70
N ASN A 257 12.72 -22.24 6.88
CA ASN A 257 11.88 -23.43 7.00
C ASN A 257 12.06 -24.11 8.38
N GLN A 258 13.29 -24.30 8.83
CA GLN A 258 13.55 -24.93 10.13
C GLN A 258 13.06 -24.06 11.30
N LYS A 259 13.08 -22.72 11.18
CA LYS A 259 12.44 -21.83 12.17
C LYS A 259 10.94 -22.04 12.22
N TYR A 260 10.29 -22.19 11.07
CA TYR A 260 8.84 -22.45 11.04
C TYR A 260 8.50 -23.85 11.57
N ASP A 261 9.29 -24.87 11.26
CA ASP A 261 9.10 -26.22 11.81
C ASP A 261 9.18 -26.19 13.36
N PHE A 262 10.14 -25.45 13.91
CA PHE A 262 10.26 -25.26 15.35
C PHE A 262 9.10 -24.45 15.96
N ILE A 263 8.62 -23.40 15.26
CA ILE A 263 7.44 -22.66 15.69
C ILE A 263 6.20 -23.56 15.71
N GLU A 264 6.03 -24.42 14.72
CA GLU A 264 4.92 -25.38 14.66
C GLU A 264 4.96 -26.35 15.87
N GLU A 265 6.15 -26.84 16.24
CA GLU A 265 6.37 -27.64 17.44
C GLU A 265 5.97 -26.89 18.71
N ILE A 266 6.40 -25.61 18.87
CA ILE A 266 6.01 -24.78 20.02
C ILE A 266 4.48 -24.63 20.09
N ILE A 267 3.84 -24.33 18.96
CA ILE A 267 2.39 -24.13 18.91
C ILE A 267 1.62 -25.39 19.26
N ASP A 268 2.09 -26.54 18.82
CA ASP A 268 1.43 -27.82 19.11
C ASP A 268 1.55 -28.22 20.59
N GLU A 269 2.66 -27.85 21.26
CA GLU A 269 2.85 -28.13 22.69
C GLU A 269 2.21 -27.09 23.63
N VAL A 270 2.15 -25.81 23.20
CA VAL A 270 1.75 -24.68 24.04
C VAL A 270 0.26 -24.35 23.95
N LEU A 271 -0.36 -24.56 22.76
CA LEU A 271 -1.79 -24.29 22.59
C LEU A 271 -2.64 -25.49 22.94
N VAL A 272 -3.32 -25.44 24.11
CA VAL A 272 -4.18 -26.51 24.62
C VAL A 272 -5.49 -26.64 23.82
N ASN A 273 -6.05 -25.53 23.35
CA ASN A 273 -7.29 -25.49 22.57
C ASN A 273 -7.09 -24.66 21.27
N LYS A 274 -6.94 -25.35 20.13
CA LYS A 274 -6.95 -24.65 18.81
C LYS A 274 -8.36 -24.12 18.56
N ALA A 275 -8.49 -22.80 18.40
CA ALA A 275 -9.77 -22.13 18.24
C ALA A 275 -10.57 -22.68 17.04
N GLN A 276 -11.86 -22.98 17.23
CA GLN A 276 -12.78 -23.41 16.16
C GLN A 276 -12.93 -22.38 15.01
N LYS A 277 -12.56 -21.11 15.25
CA LYS A 277 -12.57 -20.05 14.22
C LYS A 277 -11.48 -20.20 13.16
N ALA A 278 -10.31 -20.75 13.48
CA ALA A 278 -9.28 -21.02 12.49
C ALA A 278 -9.78 -21.98 11.40
N ALA A 279 -10.53 -23.01 11.77
CA ALA A 279 -11.11 -23.98 10.83
C ALA A 279 -12.13 -23.38 9.85
N SER A 280 -12.81 -22.28 10.21
CA SER A 280 -13.74 -21.59 9.28
C SER A 280 -12.97 -20.67 8.30
N THR A 281 -11.92 -20.01 8.77
CA THR A 281 -11.04 -19.19 7.93
C THR A 281 -10.31 -20.07 6.90
N GLU A 282 -9.73 -21.19 7.32
CA GLU A 282 -9.06 -22.14 6.42
C GLU A 282 -10.00 -22.70 5.34
N ARG A 283 -11.26 -23.00 5.72
CA ARG A 283 -12.27 -23.48 4.77
C ARG A 283 -12.61 -22.44 3.70
N ILE A 284 -12.73 -21.17 4.10
CA ILE A 284 -12.99 -20.05 3.19
C ILE A 284 -11.75 -19.79 2.33
N ASP A 285 -10.57 -19.76 2.92
CA ASP A 285 -9.31 -19.50 2.23
C ASP A 285 -8.99 -20.60 1.19
N LYS A 286 -9.35 -21.86 1.42
CA LYS A 286 -9.23 -22.93 0.43
C LYS A 286 -9.88 -22.56 -0.92
N TYR A 287 -10.97 -21.80 -0.91
CA TYR A 287 -11.63 -21.34 -2.13
C TYR A 287 -11.12 -19.98 -2.60
N LEU A 288 -10.89 -19.03 -1.68
CA LEU A 288 -10.52 -17.66 -2.02
C LEU A 288 -9.05 -17.49 -2.40
N THR A 289 -8.16 -18.32 -1.86
CA THR A 289 -6.73 -18.33 -2.20
C THR A 289 -6.35 -19.46 -3.15
N GLY A 290 -7.33 -20.30 -3.53
CA GLY A 290 -7.12 -21.41 -4.45
C GLY A 290 -6.63 -20.93 -5.81
N LYS A 291 -5.57 -21.57 -6.34
CA LYS A 291 -4.88 -21.22 -7.60
C LYS A 291 -5.80 -21.08 -8.83
N TRP A 292 -6.92 -21.80 -8.87
CA TRP A 292 -7.89 -21.79 -9.98
C TRP A 292 -9.16 -20.98 -9.67
N LEU A 293 -9.61 -20.93 -8.41
CA LEU A 293 -10.86 -20.28 -8.02
C LEU A 293 -10.63 -18.86 -7.47
N GLY A 294 -9.48 -18.58 -6.90
CA GLY A 294 -9.19 -17.27 -6.29
C GLY A 294 -9.34 -16.11 -7.26
N LEU A 295 -8.76 -16.22 -8.47
CA LEU A 295 -8.85 -15.17 -9.48
C LEU A 295 -10.28 -14.95 -10.01
N PRO A 296 -11.07 -15.97 -10.40
CA PRO A 296 -12.47 -15.79 -10.80
C PRO A 296 -13.35 -15.19 -9.71
N ILE A 297 -13.22 -15.64 -8.45
CA ILE A 297 -13.99 -15.10 -7.33
C ILE A 297 -13.63 -13.63 -7.11
N PHE A 298 -12.35 -13.30 -7.14
CA PHE A 298 -11.87 -11.93 -7.04
C PHE A 298 -12.48 -11.05 -8.15
N LEU A 299 -12.43 -11.47 -9.41
CA LEU A 299 -13.02 -10.74 -10.53
C LEU A 299 -14.53 -10.51 -10.36
N LEU A 300 -15.24 -11.51 -9.82
CA LEU A 300 -16.68 -11.39 -9.53
C LEU A 300 -16.96 -10.36 -8.42
N ILE A 301 -16.19 -10.40 -7.33
CA ILE A 301 -16.32 -9.41 -6.24
C ILE A 301 -16.03 -8.00 -6.76
N MET A 302 -14.98 -7.83 -7.55
CA MET A 302 -14.65 -6.52 -8.12
C MET A 302 -15.68 -6.05 -9.15
N ALA A 303 -16.21 -6.95 -9.99
CA ALA A 303 -17.31 -6.64 -10.90
C ALA A 303 -18.54 -6.16 -10.11
N PHE A 304 -18.86 -6.77 -8.98
CA PHE A 304 -19.93 -6.33 -8.08
C PHE A 304 -19.64 -4.96 -7.46
N VAL A 305 -18.43 -4.71 -7.00
CA VAL A 305 -18.01 -3.39 -6.48
C VAL A 305 -18.16 -2.30 -7.54
N PHE A 306 -17.67 -2.55 -8.77
CA PHE A 306 -17.82 -1.59 -9.85
C PHE A 306 -19.27 -1.41 -10.28
N PHE A 307 -20.04 -2.50 -10.37
CA PHE A 307 -21.48 -2.41 -10.65
C PHE A 307 -22.19 -1.53 -9.62
N LEU A 308 -21.94 -1.74 -8.34
CA LEU A 308 -22.51 -0.93 -7.26
C LEU A 308 -22.08 0.54 -7.39
N THR A 309 -20.79 0.78 -7.62
CA THR A 309 -20.20 2.12 -7.75
C THR A 309 -20.83 2.89 -8.90
N PHE A 310 -20.98 2.28 -10.07
CA PHE A 310 -21.53 2.97 -11.24
C PHE A 310 -23.07 3.04 -11.20
N THR A 311 -23.77 1.99 -10.73
CA THR A 311 -25.25 2.02 -10.69
C THR A 311 -25.76 2.97 -9.61
N VAL A 312 -25.30 2.80 -8.37
CA VAL A 312 -25.76 3.64 -7.25
C VAL A 312 -25.10 5.01 -7.29
N GLY A 313 -23.81 5.06 -7.62
CA GLY A 313 -23.05 6.31 -7.74
C GLY A 313 -23.60 7.21 -8.84
N ASP A 314 -23.87 6.67 -10.04
CA ASP A 314 -24.44 7.45 -11.14
C ASP A 314 -25.90 7.87 -10.88
N TRP A 315 -26.69 7.05 -10.19
CA TRP A 315 -28.01 7.44 -9.73
C TRP A 315 -27.94 8.63 -8.77
N MET A 316 -27.05 8.61 -7.78
CA MET A 316 -26.82 9.75 -6.88
C MET A 316 -26.26 10.97 -7.61
N LYS A 317 -25.32 10.76 -8.55
CA LYS A 317 -24.71 11.80 -9.39
C LYS A 317 -25.80 12.60 -10.12
N GLY A 318 -26.84 11.93 -10.66
CA GLY A 318 -27.96 12.61 -11.33
C GLY A 318 -28.66 13.64 -10.46
N TYR A 319 -28.84 13.39 -9.16
CA TYR A 319 -29.42 14.39 -8.24
C TYR A 319 -28.48 15.58 -8.01
N PHE A 320 -27.17 15.33 -7.92
CA PHE A 320 -26.18 16.40 -7.80
C PHE A 320 -26.13 17.27 -9.05
N GLU A 321 -26.24 16.67 -10.25
CA GLU A 321 -26.29 17.40 -11.52
C GLU A 321 -27.53 18.30 -11.61
N ILE A 322 -28.72 17.78 -11.26
CA ILE A 322 -29.96 18.57 -11.21
C ILE A 322 -29.85 19.72 -10.20
N ALA A 323 -29.33 19.44 -9.00
CA ALA A 323 -29.15 20.47 -7.98
C ALA A 323 -28.17 21.57 -8.44
N LEU A 324 -27.08 21.18 -9.10
CA LEU A 324 -26.10 22.10 -9.65
C LEU A 324 -26.67 22.94 -10.80
N GLU A 325 -27.46 22.35 -11.68
CA GLU A 325 -28.14 23.04 -12.77
C GLU A 325 -29.14 24.09 -12.24
N VAL A 326 -29.96 23.70 -11.26
CA VAL A 326 -30.91 24.63 -10.59
C VAL A 326 -30.12 25.78 -9.92
N PHE A 327 -29.03 25.48 -9.23
CA PHE A 327 -28.19 26.50 -8.60
C PHE A 327 -27.52 27.43 -9.63
N SER A 328 -26.98 26.86 -10.70
CA SER A 328 -26.36 27.61 -11.81
C SER A 328 -27.36 28.56 -12.48
N ASN A 329 -28.57 28.08 -12.77
CA ASN A 329 -29.66 28.89 -13.34
C ASN A 329 -30.12 30.00 -12.41
N LEU A 330 -30.19 29.73 -11.09
CA LEU A 330 -30.56 30.72 -10.09
C LEU A 330 -29.52 31.84 -10.01
N VAL A 331 -28.22 31.49 -10.01
CA VAL A 331 -27.11 32.45 -10.01
C VAL A 331 -27.08 33.24 -11.31
N SER A 332 -27.24 32.59 -12.46
CA SER A 332 -27.28 33.24 -13.79
C SER A 332 -28.42 34.26 -13.87
N ASN A 333 -29.65 33.90 -13.44
CA ASN A 333 -30.78 34.79 -13.42
C ASN A 333 -30.60 35.95 -12.42
N GLY A 334 -29.99 35.69 -11.27
CA GLY A 334 -29.62 36.72 -10.29
C GLY A 334 -28.62 37.74 -10.83
N LEU A 335 -27.58 37.25 -11.53
CA LEU A 335 -26.57 38.13 -12.18
C LEU A 335 -27.17 38.93 -13.32
N ALA A 336 -28.08 38.35 -14.11
CA ALA A 336 -28.82 39.04 -15.16
C ALA A 336 -29.71 40.17 -14.60
N ALA A 337 -30.38 39.94 -13.45
CA ALA A 337 -31.20 40.93 -12.77
C ALA A 337 -30.41 42.16 -12.27
N VAL A 338 -29.11 41.97 -11.95
CA VAL A 338 -28.20 43.04 -11.52
C VAL A 338 -27.47 43.67 -12.72
N HIS A 339 -27.82 43.31 -13.96
CA HIS A 339 -27.17 43.80 -15.20
C HIS A 339 -25.65 43.60 -15.24
N THR A 340 -25.17 42.46 -14.76
CA THR A 340 -23.75 42.12 -14.73
C THR A 340 -23.21 41.94 -16.17
N SER A 341 -21.91 42.22 -16.36
CA SER A 341 -21.28 42.03 -17.67
C SER A 341 -21.28 40.56 -18.09
N PRO A 342 -21.49 40.24 -19.40
CA PRO A 342 -21.48 38.85 -19.88
C PRO A 342 -20.22 38.08 -19.50
N MET A 343 -19.08 38.72 -19.48
CA MET A 343 -17.80 38.15 -19.08
C MET A 343 -17.82 37.70 -17.61
N LEU A 344 -18.36 38.52 -16.67
CA LEU A 344 -18.41 38.16 -15.25
C LEU A 344 -19.42 37.04 -15.01
N THR A 345 -20.53 37.04 -15.74
CA THR A 345 -21.52 35.95 -15.68
C THR A 345 -20.90 34.63 -16.16
N SER A 346 -20.19 34.61 -17.29
CA SER A 346 -19.52 33.42 -17.80
C SER A 346 -18.40 32.96 -16.85
N LEU A 347 -17.62 33.88 -16.26
CA LEU A 347 -16.60 33.50 -15.26
C LEU A 347 -17.23 32.78 -14.05
N ILE A 348 -18.34 33.31 -13.53
CA ILE A 348 -18.97 32.75 -12.34
C ILE A 348 -19.67 31.44 -12.67
N VAL A 349 -20.44 31.38 -13.76
CA VAL A 349 -21.26 30.23 -14.13
C VAL A 349 -20.38 29.13 -14.76
N ASP A 350 -19.65 29.46 -15.84
CA ASP A 350 -18.90 28.48 -16.62
C ASP A 350 -17.52 28.18 -16.02
N GLY A 351 -16.87 29.17 -15.41
CA GLY A 351 -15.55 28.99 -14.78
C GLY A 351 -15.64 28.40 -13.38
N ILE A 352 -16.37 29.04 -12.47
CA ILE A 352 -16.38 28.72 -11.05
C ILE A 352 -17.41 27.62 -10.74
N ILE A 353 -18.70 27.84 -11.08
CA ILE A 353 -19.76 26.89 -10.70
C ILE A 353 -19.59 25.57 -11.44
N SER A 354 -19.32 25.60 -12.74
CA SER A 354 -19.03 24.40 -13.52
C SER A 354 -17.78 23.67 -13.02
N GLY A 355 -16.72 24.40 -12.66
CA GLY A 355 -15.48 23.81 -12.15
C GLY A 355 -15.66 23.12 -10.80
N VAL A 356 -16.31 23.78 -9.84
CA VAL A 356 -16.65 23.17 -8.52
C VAL A 356 -17.69 22.07 -8.69
N GLY A 357 -18.68 22.28 -9.55
CA GLY A 357 -19.72 21.32 -9.88
C GLY A 357 -19.14 20.00 -10.37
N GLY A 358 -18.20 20.05 -11.28
CA GLY A 358 -17.51 18.85 -11.78
C GLY A 358 -16.84 18.03 -10.66
N ILE A 359 -16.34 18.68 -9.61
CA ILE A 359 -15.77 17.96 -8.45
C ILE A 359 -16.87 17.30 -7.63
N LEU A 360 -17.96 18.04 -7.38
CA LEU A 360 -19.06 17.57 -6.53
C LEU A 360 -19.88 16.47 -7.18
N THR A 361 -20.06 16.49 -8.50
CA THR A 361 -20.80 15.44 -9.24
C THR A 361 -20.12 14.07 -9.20
N PHE A 362 -18.77 14.01 -9.03
CA PHE A 362 -18.05 12.74 -8.88
C PHE A 362 -17.99 12.24 -7.43
N LEU A 363 -18.33 13.08 -6.45
CA LEU A 363 -18.24 12.73 -5.03
C LEU A 363 -19.03 11.47 -4.65
N PRO A 364 -20.27 11.24 -5.13
CA PRO A 364 -21.01 10.01 -4.84
C PRO A 364 -20.33 8.73 -5.32
N ASN A 365 -19.80 8.74 -6.54
CA ASN A 365 -19.10 7.58 -7.10
C ASN A 365 -17.83 7.26 -6.28
N ILE A 366 -17.08 8.28 -5.91
CA ILE A 366 -15.88 8.15 -5.08
C ILE A 366 -16.25 7.67 -3.67
N PHE A 367 -17.34 8.17 -3.09
CA PHE A 367 -17.83 7.74 -1.79
C PHE A 367 -18.16 6.24 -1.78
N ILE A 368 -18.93 5.75 -2.76
CA ILE A 368 -19.32 4.33 -2.84
C ILE A 368 -18.11 3.45 -3.09
N LEU A 369 -17.19 3.87 -3.96
CA LEU A 369 -15.96 3.15 -4.23
C LEU A 369 -15.11 2.99 -2.96
N PHE A 370 -14.85 4.08 -2.22
CA PHE A 370 -14.09 4.01 -0.99
C PHE A 370 -14.82 3.24 0.12
N LEU A 371 -16.15 3.32 0.18
CA LEU A 371 -16.94 2.52 1.11
C LEU A 371 -16.78 1.03 0.85
N ALA A 372 -16.91 0.60 -0.41
CA ALA A 372 -16.74 -0.79 -0.79
C ALA A 372 -15.32 -1.29 -0.53
N LEU A 373 -14.31 -0.47 -0.85
CA LEU A 373 -12.91 -0.79 -0.58
C LEU A 373 -12.61 -0.89 0.92
N ALA A 374 -13.12 0.02 1.72
CA ALA A 374 -12.96 -0.02 3.17
C ALA A 374 -13.56 -1.29 3.78
N LEU A 375 -14.71 -1.73 3.27
CA LEU A 375 -15.34 -3.01 3.66
C LEU A 375 -14.45 -4.21 3.31
N LEU A 376 -13.88 -4.24 2.11
CA LEU A 376 -12.99 -5.33 1.67
C LEU A 376 -11.64 -5.32 2.43
N GLU A 377 -11.11 -4.15 2.74
CA GLU A 377 -9.86 -3.98 3.48
C GLU A 377 -10.03 -4.39 4.95
N ASP A 378 -11.06 -3.87 5.63
CA ASP A 378 -11.31 -4.15 7.06
C ASP A 378 -11.72 -5.62 7.29
N SER A 379 -12.37 -6.26 6.30
CA SER A 379 -12.68 -7.70 6.36
C SER A 379 -11.45 -8.61 6.25
N GLY A 380 -10.28 -8.10 5.82
CA GLY A 380 -9.07 -8.88 5.56
C GLY A 380 -9.02 -9.54 4.18
N TYR A 381 -10.00 -9.28 3.29
CA TYR A 381 -10.04 -9.87 1.96
C TYR A 381 -8.90 -9.37 1.05
N MET A 382 -8.46 -8.11 1.22
CA MET A 382 -7.42 -7.51 0.37
C MET A 382 -6.06 -8.21 0.46
N SER A 383 -5.71 -8.76 1.62
CA SER A 383 -4.48 -9.56 1.79
C SER A 383 -4.52 -10.85 0.95
N ARG A 384 -5.72 -11.49 0.82
CA ARG A 384 -5.92 -12.69 -0.02
C ARG A 384 -5.74 -12.38 -1.50
N VAL A 385 -6.27 -11.22 -1.93
CA VAL A 385 -6.09 -10.76 -3.31
C VAL A 385 -4.61 -10.55 -3.62
N ALA A 386 -3.89 -9.88 -2.72
CA ALA A 386 -2.45 -9.66 -2.88
C ALA A 386 -1.68 -10.99 -2.97
N PHE A 387 -2.04 -11.98 -2.14
CA PHE A 387 -1.46 -13.32 -2.16
C PHE A 387 -1.72 -14.06 -3.48
N VAL A 388 -2.97 -14.08 -3.96
CA VAL A 388 -3.34 -14.76 -5.23
C VAL A 388 -2.64 -14.12 -6.44
N MET A 389 -2.41 -12.80 -6.38
CA MET A 389 -1.80 -12.06 -7.49
C MET A 389 -0.28 -11.99 -7.42
N ASP A 390 0.34 -12.47 -6.34
CA ASP A 390 1.78 -12.32 -6.12
C ASP A 390 2.61 -13.02 -7.19
N ASP A 391 2.26 -14.23 -7.59
CA ASP A 391 2.95 -14.96 -8.66
C ASP A 391 2.96 -14.19 -10.00
N ILE A 392 1.83 -13.53 -10.33
CA ILE A 392 1.70 -12.75 -11.56
C ILE A 392 2.48 -11.45 -11.46
N MET A 393 2.34 -10.74 -10.36
CA MET A 393 3.00 -9.45 -10.14
C MET A 393 4.52 -9.60 -10.00
N SER A 394 4.99 -10.63 -9.31
CA SER A 394 6.42 -10.92 -9.16
C SER A 394 7.10 -11.22 -10.49
N SER A 395 6.41 -11.86 -11.45
CA SER A 395 6.92 -12.04 -12.82
C SER A 395 7.15 -10.73 -13.56
N LEU A 396 6.44 -9.66 -13.17
CA LEU A 396 6.59 -8.29 -13.69
C LEU A 396 7.58 -7.45 -12.87
N GLY A 397 8.18 -8.02 -11.81
CA GLY A 397 9.08 -7.32 -10.90
C GLY A 397 8.37 -6.33 -9.96
N LEU A 398 7.13 -6.66 -9.57
CA LEU A 398 6.28 -5.94 -8.63
C LEU A 398 5.81 -6.88 -7.53
N SER A 399 5.49 -6.37 -6.35
CA SER A 399 4.85 -7.16 -5.29
C SER A 399 3.36 -7.39 -5.58
N GLY A 400 2.78 -8.48 -5.06
CA GLY A 400 1.35 -8.78 -5.21
C GLY A 400 0.43 -7.65 -4.73
N ARG A 401 0.86 -6.88 -3.72
CA ARG A 401 0.13 -5.69 -3.24
C ARG A 401 0.01 -4.57 -4.29
N ALA A 402 0.91 -4.52 -5.28
CA ALA A 402 0.85 -3.55 -6.37
C ALA A 402 -0.35 -3.75 -7.30
N PHE A 403 -0.92 -4.95 -7.32
CA PHE A 403 -2.10 -5.25 -8.12
C PHE A 403 -3.32 -4.41 -7.73
N LEU A 404 -3.50 -4.13 -6.44
CA LEU A 404 -4.63 -3.35 -5.96
C LEU A 404 -4.69 -1.92 -6.52
N PRO A 405 -3.62 -1.09 -6.42
CA PRO A 405 -3.58 0.20 -7.09
C PRO A 405 -3.88 0.11 -8.60
N LEU A 406 -3.30 -0.88 -9.30
CA LEU A 406 -3.52 -1.04 -10.73
C LEU A 406 -4.99 -1.33 -11.06
N LEU A 407 -5.64 -2.19 -10.29
CA LEU A 407 -7.05 -2.50 -10.46
C LEU A 407 -7.95 -1.27 -10.24
N LEU A 408 -7.69 -0.50 -9.17
CA LEU A 408 -8.40 0.73 -8.87
C LEU A 408 -8.28 1.76 -9.99
N GLY A 409 -7.20 1.70 -10.77
CA GLY A 409 -6.98 2.52 -11.95
C GLY A 409 -8.07 2.41 -13.00
N PHE A 410 -8.78 1.28 -13.09
CA PHE A 410 -9.94 1.12 -13.98
C PHE A 410 -11.16 1.93 -13.52
N GLY A 411 -11.30 2.19 -12.24
CA GLY A 411 -12.31 3.09 -11.69
C GLY A 411 -11.87 4.54 -11.79
N CYS A 412 -10.87 4.92 -11.02
CA CYS A 412 -10.31 6.27 -10.97
C CYS A 412 -8.82 6.22 -10.62
N THR A 413 -8.00 6.92 -11.41
CA THR A 413 -6.54 6.94 -11.23
C THR A 413 -6.11 7.66 -9.95
N VAL A 414 -6.87 8.64 -9.45
CA VAL A 414 -6.56 9.38 -8.21
C VAL A 414 -6.51 8.46 -6.98
N PRO A 415 -7.60 7.73 -6.62
CA PRO A 415 -7.55 6.78 -5.52
C PRO A 415 -6.56 5.64 -5.77
N ALA A 416 -6.35 5.25 -7.02
CA ALA A 416 -5.38 4.23 -7.39
C ALA A 416 -3.94 4.64 -7.00
N VAL A 417 -3.52 5.86 -7.35
CA VAL A 417 -2.22 6.41 -6.97
C VAL A 417 -2.12 6.56 -5.44
N MET A 418 -3.19 7.03 -4.78
CA MET A 418 -3.21 7.12 -3.30
C MET A 418 -3.09 5.75 -2.60
N ALA A 419 -3.64 4.69 -3.21
CA ALA A 419 -3.54 3.34 -2.66
C ALA A 419 -2.12 2.77 -2.73
N SER A 420 -1.26 3.31 -3.61
CA SER A 420 0.15 2.90 -3.70
C SER A 420 0.95 3.17 -2.41
N ARG A 421 0.44 3.97 -1.47
CA ARG A 421 1.01 4.17 -0.13
C ARG A 421 1.12 2.88 0.68
N ALA A 422 0.26 1.89 0.39
CA ALA A 422 0.30 0.58 1.04
C ALA A 422 1.52 -0.26 0.61
N LEU A 423 2.28 0.18 -0.40
CA LEU A 423 3.50 -0.46 -0.85
C LEU A 423 4.69 0.02 0.00
N GLU A 424 5.30 -0.90 0.73
CA GLU A 424 6.43 -0.65 1.62
C GLU A 424 7.70 -0.29 0.82
N ASN A 425 7.90 -0.99 -0.31
CA ASN A 425 9.07 -0.75 -1.16
C ASN A 425 8.88 0.53 -2.02
N LYS A 426 9.73 1.53 -1.82
CA LYS A 426 9.70 2.79 -2.58
C LYS A 426 9.82 2.58 -4.10
N ARG A 427 10.60 1.59 -4.56
CA ARG A 427 10.79 1.29 -5.98
C ARG A 427 9.52 0.70 -6.59
N ASP A 428 8.87 -0.25 -5.92
CA ASP A 428 7.61 -0.84 -6.36
C ASP A 428 6.51 0.22 -6.37
N ARG A 429 6.48 1.08 -5.36
CA ARG A 429 5.57 2.23 -5.30
C ARG A 429 5.77 3.16 -6.49
N PHE A 430 7.01 3.54 -6.80
CA PHE A 430 7.34 4.38 -7.94
C PHE A 430 6.91 3.76 -9.27
N LYS A 431 7.26 2.47 -9.50
CA LYS A 431 6.85 1.73 -10.70
C LYS A 431 5.33 1.68 -10.83
N THR A 432 4.63 1.33 -9.74
CA THR A 432 3.17 1.25 -9.70
C THR A 432 2.51 2.59 -10.03
N ILE A 433 2.99 3.69 -9.45
CA ILE A 433 2.48 5.04 -9.74
C ILE A 433 2.65 5.40 -11.22
N LEU A 434 3.79 5.06 -11.84
CA LEU A 434 4.04 5.33 -13.26
C LEU A 434 3.16 4.49 -14.20
N ILE A 435 2.81 3.27 -13.81
CA ILE A 435 2.04 2.34 -14.64
C ILE A 435 0.53 2.59 -14.52
N THR A 436 0.08 3.00 -13.34
CA THR A 436 -1.35 3.20 -13.02
C THR A 436 -2.11 4.09 -14.03
N PRO A 437 -1.56 5.18 -14.58
CA PRO A 437 -2.24 5.99 -15.58
C PRO A 437 -2.59 5.30 -16.90
N PHE A 438 -1.96 4.16 -17.23
CA PHE A 438 -2.29 3.38 -18.42
C PHE A 438 -3.56 2.54 -18.23
N MET A 439 -4.00 2.33 -16.98
CA MET A 439 -5.31 1.74 -16.71
C MET A 439 -6.41 2.72 -17.13
N SER A 440 -7.36 2.22 -17.93
CA SER A 440 -8.41 3.06 -18.51
C SER A 440 -9.47 3.39 -17.45
N CYS A 441 -9.44 4.61 -16.92
CA CYS A 441 -10.41 5.05 -15.91
C CYS A 441 -11.81 5.29 -16.50
N SER A 442 -12.84 5.32 -15.65
CA SER A 442 -14.24 5.52 -16.05
C SER A 442 -14.49 6.81 -16.82
N ALA A 443 -13.75 7.89 -16.55
CA ALA A 443 -13.88 9.17 -17.26
C ALA A 443 -13.45 9.10 -18.75
N ARG A 444 -12.70 8.06 -19.15
CA ARG A 444 -12.35 7.82 -20.56
C ARG A 444 -13.43 7.03 -21.32
N LEU A 445 -14.25 6.26 -20.60
CA LEU A 445 -15.27 5.41 -21.22
C LEU A 445 -16.25 6.17 -22.13
N PRO A 446 -16.78 7.35 -21.76
CA PRO A 446 -17.65 8.14 -22.65
C PRO A 446 -16.99 8.47 -23.99
N ILE A 447 -15.67 8.75 -24.01
CA ILE A 447 -14.93 9.03 -25.24
C ILE A 447 -14.90 7.77 -26.12
N TYR A 448 -14.59 6.61 -25.52
CA TYR A 448 -14.52 5.34 -26.26
C TYR A 448 -15.88 4.92 -26.82
N VAL A 449 -16.92 4.98 -25.99
CA VAL A 449 -18.28 4.63 -26.41
C VAL A 449 -18.76 5.55 -27.52
N LEU A 450 -18.57 6.85 -27.39
CA LEU A 450 -19.01 7.83 -28.39
C LEU A 450 -18.33 7.61 -29.74
N PHE A 451 -16.99 7.67 -29.78
CA PHE A 451 -16.25 7.57 -31.03
C PHE A 451 -16.31 6.17 -31.65
N SER A 452 -16.37 5.11 -30.83
CA SER A 452 -16.56 3.75 -31.35
C SER A 452 -17.95 3.57 -31.96
N SER A 453 -19.02 4.10 -31.33
CA SER A 453 -20.39 4.03 -31.85
C SER A 453 -20.56 4.83 -33.15
N MET A 454 -19.94 6.00 -33.23
CA MET A 454 -19.99 6.87 -34.42
C MET A 454 -19.32 6.26 -35.65
N PHE A 455 -18.13 5.67 -35.50
CA PHE A 455 -17.30 5.29 -36.64
C PHE A 455 -17.22 3.78 -36.90
N PHE A 456 -17.57 2.92 -35.93
CA PHE A 456 -17.40 1.46 -36.06
C PHE A 456 -18.71 0.69 -36.01
N GLY A 457 -19.86 1.31 -35.72
CA GLY A 457 -21.19 0.71 -35.77
C GLY A 457 -21.26 -0.62 -35.03
N LYS A 458 -21.52 -1.73 -35.73
CA LYS A 458 -21.62 -3.07 -35.12
C LYS A 458 -20.35 -3.57 -34.41
N TYR A 459 -19.19 -3.01 -34.71
CA TYR A 459 -17.91 -3.36 -34.09
C TYR A 459 -17.53 -2.42 -32.91
N ALA A 460 -18.38 -1.45 -32.57
CA ALA A 460 -18.12 -0.45 -31.53
C ALA A 460 -17.69 -1.07 -30.20
N MET A 461 -18.37 -2.14 -29.79
CA MET A 461 -18.05 -2.85 -28.54
C MET A 461 -16.64 -3.46 -28.56
N ILE A 462 -16.26 -4.11 -29.66
CA ILE A 462 -14.92 -4.71 -29.83
C ILE A 462 -13.84 -3.64 -29.79
N VAL A 463 -14.08 -2.51 -30.47
CA VAL A 463 -13.15 -1.37 -30.47
C VAL A 463 -13.02 -0.76 -29.08
N CYS A 464 -14.10 -0.60 -28.35
CA CYS A 464 -14.08 -0.12 -26.98
C CYS A 464 -13.25 -1.06 -26.08
N TYR A 465 -13.46 -2.38 -26.13
CA TYR A 465 -12.66 -3.34 -25.38
C TYR A 465 -11.19 -3.37 -25.80
N SER A 466 -10.89 -3.12 -27.08
CA SER A 466 -9.50 -3.04 -27.54
C SER A 466 -8.70 -1.93 -26.86
N MET A 467 -9.35 -0.81 -26.46
CA MET A 467 -8.70 0.26 -25.70
C MET A 467 -8.28 -0.20 -24.29
N TYR A 468 -9.11 -0.97 -23.62
CA TYR A 468 -8.76 -1.56 -22.31
C TYR A 468 -7.61 -2.55 -22.44
N LEU A 469 -7.68 -3.43 -23.43
CA LEU A 469 -6.61 -4.41 -23.69
C LEU A 469 -5.29 -3.71 -24.02
N LEU A 470 -5.33 -2.68 -24.86
CA LEU A 470 -4.15 -1.88 -25.22
C LEU A 470 -3.53 -1.22 -23.99
N GLY A 471 -4.34 -0.65 -23.10
CA GLY A 471 -3.88 -0.07 -21.85
C GLY A 471 -3.15 -1.08 -20.97
N ILE A 472 -3.73 -2.28 -20.83
CA ILE A 472 -3.11 -3.39 -20.05
C ILE A 472 -1.78 -3.83 -20.68
N ILE A 473 -1.73 -4.00 -22.01
CA ILE A 473 -0.51 -4.40 -22.71
C ILE A 473 0.61 -3.36 -22.51
N ILE A 474 0.29 -2.09 -22.63
CA ILE A 474 1.27 -1.00 -22.42
C ILE A 474 1.73 -0.96 -20.96
N ALA A 475 0.81 -1.14 -20.01
CA ALA A 475 1.14 -1.21 -18.60
C ALA A 475 2.11 -2.36 -18.28
N ILE A 476 1.84 -3.57 -18.79
CA ILE A 476 2.70 -4.75 -18.63
C ILE A 476 4.07 -4.50 -19.28
N THR A 477 4.08 -3.97 -20.51
CA THR A 477 5.31 -3.67 -21.23
C THR A 477 6.17 -2.66 -20.46
N THR A 478 5.55 -1.60 -19.96
CA THR A 478 6.23 -0.57 -19.15
C THR A 478 6.75 -1.15 -17.85
N ALA A 479 5.97 -1.99 -17.14
CA ALA A 479 6.40 -2.70 -15.94
C ALA A 479 7.65 -3.53 -16.20
N PHE A 480 7.62 -4.33 -17.28
CA PHE A 480 8.73 -5.19 -17.68
C PHE A 480 9.99 -4.39 -18.01
N ILE A 481 9.86 -3.29 -18.77
CA ILE A 481 10.99 -2.41 -19.12
C ILE A 481 11.59 -1.80 -17.85
N LEU A 482 10.77 -1.25 -16.96
CA LEU A 482 11.22 -0.65 -15.71
C LEU A 482 11.90 -1.67 -14.80
N SER A 483 11.37 -2.89 -14.72
CA SER A 483 11.97 -3.98 -13.94
C SER A 483 13.33 -4.38 -14.50
N LYS A 484 13.49 -4.42 -15.83
CA LYS A 484 14.76 -4.76 -16.48
C LYS A 484 15.83 -3.67 -16.30
N ILE A 485 15.44 -2.40 -16.32
CA ILE A 485 16.33 -1.26 -16.07
C ILE A 485 16.83 -1.26 -14.63
N ASP A 486 15.96 -1.58 -13.69
CA ASP A 486 16.24 -1.58 -12.25
C ASP A 486 17.17 -2.73 -11.82
N GLY A 487 17.32 -3.77 -12.65
CA GLY A 487 18.28 -4.89 -12.43
C GLY A 487 17.98 -5.75 -11.19
N SER A 488 16.98 -5.41 -10.40
CA SER A 488 16.62 -6.16 -9.21
C SER A 488 15.77 -7.37 -9.61
N LYS A 489 16.31 -8.56 -9.48
CA LYS A 489 15.45 -9.74 -9.38
C LYS A 489 14.61 -9.55 -8.13
N ALA A 490 13.30 -9.53 -8.28
CA ALA A 490 12.37 -9.54 -7.15
C ALA A 490 12.56 -10.86 -6.38
N THR A 491 13.48 -10.88 -5.44
CA THR A 491 13.72 -11.97 -4.50
C THR A 491 12.97 -11.70 -3.19
N HIS A 492 11.81 -11.10 -3.29
CA HIS A 492 10.96 -10.93 -2.12
C HIS A 492 9.95 -12.07 -2.10
N ALA A 493 10.30 -13.15 -1.41
CA ALA A 493 9.27 -14.00 -0.83
C ALA A 493 8.54 -13.11 0.19
N LEU A 494 7.54 -12.35 -0.28
CA LEU A 494 6.65 -11.64 0.62
C LEU A 494 5.90 -12.69 1.42
N LEU A 495 6.25 -12.81 2.69
CA LEU A 495 5.39 -13.41 3.70
C LEU A 495 4.14 -12.53 3.79
N ILE A 496 3.20 -12.71 2.85
CA ILE A 496 1.91 -12.03 2.91
C ILE A 496 1.10 -12.76 3.96
N GLU A 497 1.08 -12.16 5.14
CA GLU A 497 0.22 -12.63 6.21
C GLU A 497 -1.25 -12.52 5.80
N LEU A 498 -1.98 -13.62 5.92
CA LEU A 498 -3.43 -13.65 5.71
C LEU A 498 -4.13 -13.43 7.07
N PRO A 499 -4.53 -12.19 7.41
CA PRO A 499 -5.19 -11.91 8.68
C PRO A 499 -6.51 -12.68 8.77
N GLU A 500 -6.95 -13.05 9.98
CA GLU A 500 -8.28 -13.63 10.16
C GLU A 500 -9.38 -12.71 9.62
N TYR A 501 -10.47 -13.30 9.11
CA TYR A 501 -11.64 -12.53 8.72
C TYR A 501 -12.27 -11.84 9.93
N LYS A 502 -12.43 -10.53 9.83
CA LYS A 502 -13.07 -9.71 10.85
C LYS A 502 -14.39 -9.16 10.33
N THR A 503 -15.37 -9.07 11.22
CA THR A 503 -16.59 -8.30 10.91
C THR A 503 -16.21 -6.82 10.81
N PRO A 504 -16.48 -6.17 9.67
CA PRO A 504 -16.11 -4.78 9.46
C PRO A 504 -16.71 -3.85 10.52
N SER A 505 -15.91 -2.94 11.06
CA SER A 505 -16.35 -1.96 12.06
C SER A 505 -16.92 -0.72 11.37
N ALA A 506 -18.21 -0.44 11.55
CA ALA A 506 -18.86 0.73 10.96
C ALA A 506 -18.17 2.06 11.35
N HIS A 507 -17.65 2.15 12.59
CA HIS A 507 -16.93 3.34 13.05
C HIS A 507 -15.59 3.53 12.33
N THR A 508 -14.81 2.48 12.19
CA THR A 508 -13.50 2.50 11.48
C THR A 508 -13.71 2.87 10.01
N ILE A 509 -14.70 2.23 9.37
CA ILE A 509 -15.06 2.49 7.97
C ILE A 509 -15.50 3.95 7.77
N ALA A 510 -16.36 4.49 8.65
CA ALA A 510 -16.82 5.87 8.54
C ALA A 510 -15.65 6.87 8.63
N ILE A 511 -14.72 6.66 9.57
CA ILE A 511 -13.53 7.51 9.71
C ILE A 511 -12.65 7.42 8.45
N TYR A 512 -12.38 6.20 7.97
CA TYR A 512 -11.56 5.96 6.78
C TYR A 512 -12.15 6.65 5.55
N VAL A 513 -13.43 6.42 5.26
CA VAL A 513 -14.12 7.02 4.12
C VAL A 513 -14.13 8.54 4.23
N TRP A 514 -14.42 9.10 5.41
CA TRP A 514 -14.38 10.54 5.64
C TRP A 514 -12.99 11.14 5.37
N GLN A 515 -11.93 10.49 5.84
CA GLN A 515 -10.56 10.95 5.59
C GLN A 515 -10.23 10.96 4.09
N LYS A 516 -10.62 9.91 3.35
CA LYS A 516 -10.41 9.82 1.90
C LYS A 516 -11.18 10.88 1.13
N ILE A 517 -12.44 11.14 1.51
CA ILE A 517 -13.25 12.22 0.93
C ILE A 517 -12.65 13.58 1.23
N LYS A 518 -12.29 13.83 2.47
CA LYS A 518 -11.62 15.09 2.86
C LYS A 518 -10.34 15.29 2.08
N ASP A 519 -9.51 14.27 1.95
CA ASP A 519 -8.29 14.31 1.15
C ASP A 519 -8.57 14.61 -0.34
N TYR A 520 -9.60 13.99 -0.91
CA TYR A 520 -10.02 14.28 -2.29
C TYR A 520 -10.47 15.73 -2.45
N LEU A 521 -11.37 16.21 -1.61
CA LEU A 521 -11.91 17.59 -1.71
C LEU A 521 -10.81 18.66 -1.48
N THR A 522 -9.94 18.45 -0.50
CA THR A 522 -8.89 19.45 -0.19
C THR A 522 -7.73 19.42 -1.16
N LYS A 523 -7.33 18.23 -1.64
CA LYS A 523 -6.12 18.05 -2.46
C LYS A 523 -6.40 18.13 -3.96
N ALA A 524 -7.38 17.38 -4.43
CA ALA A 524 -7.75 17.39 -5.84
C ALA A 524 -8.66 18.59 -6.16
N GLY A 525 -9.59 18.94 -5.26
CA GLY A 525 -10.54 20.02 -5.47
C GLY A 525 -9.89 21.37 -5.71
N THR A 526 -8.89 21.76 -4.92
CA THR A 526 -8.18 23.04 -5.11
C THR A 526 -7.46 23.14 -6.45
N VAL A 527 -6.80 22.04 -6.87
CA VAL A 527 -6.06 22.02 -8.15
C VAL A 527 -7.02 22.02 -9.33
N ILE A 528 -8.12 21.25 -9.25
CA ILE A 528 -9.14 21.24 -10.30
C ILE A 528 -9.80 22.61 -10.44
N PHE A 529 -10.12 23.26 -9.30
CA PHE A 529 -10.72 24.59 -9.29
C PHE A 529 -9.84 25.62 -10.01
N ILE A 530 -8.55 25.68 -9.69
CA ILE A 530 -7.59 26.58 -10.34
C ILE A 530 -7.48 26.24 -11.84
N ALA A 531 -7.38 24.95 -12.17
CA ALA A 531 -7.30 24.50 -13.56
C ALA A 531 -8.56 24.86 -14.37
N SER A 532 -9.74 24.78 -13.76
CA SER A 532 -11.01 25.16 -14.43
C SER A 532 -11.06 26.65 -14.75
N ILE A 533 -10.64 27.51 -13.83
CA ILE A 533 -10.57 28.97 -14.08
C ILE A 533 -9.56 29.26 -15.19
N LEU A 534 -8.39 28.62 -15.16
CA LEU A 534 -7.36 28.81 -16.16
C LEU A 534 -7.83 28.34 -17.55
N MET A 535 -8.51 27.18 -17.62
CA MET A 535 -9.09 26.69 -18.86
C MET A 535 -10.20 27.60 -19.36
N TRP A 536 -11.09 28.08 -18.47
CA TRP A 536 -12.08 29.06 -18.84
C TRP A 536 -11.43 30.31 -19.44
N ALA A 537 -10.37 30.84 -18.85
CA ALA A 537 -9.65 31.99 -19.38
C ALA A 537 -9.04 31.72 -20.76
N ILE A 538 -8.40 30.58 -20.97
CA ILE A 538 -7.82 30.19 -22.27
C ILE A 538 -8.89 30.08 -23.37
N LEU A 539 -10.11 29.61 -23.02
CA LEU A 539 -11.18 29.41 -23.99
C LEU A 539 -12.05 30.65 -24.25
N ASN A 540 -12.09 31.63 -23.32
CA ASN A 540 -12.93 32.82 -23.42
C ASN A 540 -12.15 34.12 -23.64
N PHE A 541 -10.80 34.08 -23.68
CA PHE A 541 -9.98 35.22 -24.06
C PHE A 541 -9.20 34.93 -25.35
N GLY A 542 -9.10 35.94 -26.17
CA GLY A 542 -8.30 35.96 -27.41
C GLY A 542 -7.42 37.20 -27.51
N PRO A 543 -6.68 37.36 -28.62
CA PRO A 543 -5.80 38.52 -28.87
C PRO A 543 -6.52 39.88 -28.76
N HIS A 544 -7.85 39.90 -29.01
CA HIS A 544 -8.67 41.11 -29.02
C HIS A 544 -9.48 41.31 -27.71
N GLY A 545 -9.26 40.51 -26.68
CA GLY A 545 -9.95 40.56 -25.37
C GLY A 545 -10.91 39.39 -25.16
N TYR A 546 -12.01 39.65 -24.44
CA TYR A 546 -13.04 38.62 -24.17
C TYR A 546 -13.77 38.26 -25.48
N VAL A 547 -13.84 36.97 -25.80
CA VAL A 547 -14.48 36.43 -26.99
C VAL A 547 -15.59 35.45 -26.63
N THR A 548 -16.68 35.53 -27.37
CA THR A 548 -17.81 34.59 -27.22
C THR A 548 -17.70 33.39 -28.17
N ASP A 549 -16.91 33.53 -29.22
CA ASP A 549 -16.62 32.46 -30.18
C ASP A 549 -15.25 31.84 -29.86
N ILE A 550 -15.26 30.55 -29.51
CA ILE A 550 -14.05 29.81 -29.14
C ILE A 550 -13.02 29.78 -30.30
N SER A 551 -13.46 29.98 -31.55
CA SER A 551 -12.56 30.01 -32.71
C SER A 551 -11.57 31.19 -32.71
N GLU A 552 -11.86 32.25 -31.97
CA GLU A 552 -11.02 33.43 -31.78
C GLU A 552 -10.25 33.43 -30.46
N SER A 553 -10.43 32.39 -29.63
CA SER A 553 -9.79 32.26 -28.31
C SER A 553 -8.29 31.92 -28.40
N PHE A 554 -7.57 32.16 -27.32
CA PHE A 554 -6.19 31.67 -27.18
C PHE A 554 -6.13 30.15 -27.31
N GLY A 555 -7.16 29.40 -26.88
CA GLY A 555 -7.28 27.96 -27.07
C GLY A 555 -7.20 27.59 -28.56
N SER A 556 -7.92 28.28 -29.45
CA SER A 556 -7.87 28.03 -30.87
C SER A 556 -6.51 28.39 -31.50
N VAL A 557 -5.89 29.49 -31.04
CA VAL A 557 -4.55 29.89 -31.49
C VAL A 557 -3.51 28.83 -31.12
N ILE A 558 -3.52 28.39 -29.87
CA ILE A 558 -2.65 27.31 -29.40
C ILE A 558 -2.95 26.00 -30.15
N GLY A 559 -4.23 25.67 -30.35
CA GLY A 559 -4.66 24.51 -31.11
C GLY A 559 -4.08 24.50 -32.53
N ARG A 560 -4.20 25.62 -33.26
CA ARG A 560 -3.66 25.77 -34.61
C ARG A 560 -2.13 25.68 -34.64
N LEU A 561 -1.44 26.23 -33.65
CA LEU A 561 0.02 26.15 -33.55
C LEU A 561 0.51 24.70 -33.37
N ILE A 562 -0.27 23.88 -32.68
CA ILE A 562 0.07 22.48 -32.37
C ILE A 562 -0.34 21.52 -33.52
N VAL A 563 -1.25 21.91 -34.40
CA VAL A 563 -1.72 21.11 -35.56
C VAL A 563 -0.60 20.39 -36.31
N PRO A 564 0.54 21.03 -36.69
CA PRO A 564 1.60 20.35 -37.42
C PRO A 564 2.21 19.15 -36.69
N VAL A 565 2.28 19.21 -35.35
CA VAL A 565 2.81 18.12 -34.51
C VAL A 565 1.87 16.93 -34.50
N PHE A 566 0.55 17.17 -34.54
CA PHE A 566 -0.48 16.12 -34.48
C PHE A 566 -0.92 15.60 -35.85
N GLN A 567 -0.53 16.29 -36.93
CA GLN A 567 -0.86 15.87 -38.27
C GLN A 567 -0.35 14.47 -38.66
N PRO A 568 0.89 14.05 -38.29
CA PRO A 568 1.38 12.71 -38.60
C PRO A 568 0.58 11.60 -37.92
N VAL A 569 -0.04 11.89 -36.77
CA VAL A 569 -0.87 10.94 -35.99
C VAL A 569 -2.33 10.94 -36.46
N GLY A 570 -2.67 11.77 -37.47
CA GLY A 570 -4.03 11.90 -37.97
C GLY A 570 -4.95 12.74 -37.07
N LEU A 571 -4.42 13.52 -36.14
CA LEU A 571 -5.17 14.36 -35.19
C LEU A 571 -4.95 15.86 -35.46
N GLY A 572 -4.55 16.25 -36.69
CA GLY A 572 -4.23 17.61 -37.08
C GLY A 572 -5.45 18.54 -37.24
N TYR A 573 -6.42 18.46 -36.35
CA TYR A 573 -7.63 19.30 -36.35
C TYR A 573 -7.60 20.18 -35.09
N TRP A 574 -7.61 21.50 -35.26
CA TRP A 574 -7.50 22.43 -34.13
C TRP A 574 -8.62 22.22 -33.07
N GLN A 575 -9.84 21.90 -33.53
CA GLN A 575 -10.97 21.62 -32.64
C GLN A 575 -10.69 20.40 -31.73
N ILE A 576 -10.15 19.33 -32.30
CA ILE A 576 -9.78 18.12 -31.56
C ILE A 576 -8.66 18.43 -30.59
N ILE A 577 -7.66 19.22 -30.97
CA ILE A 577 -6.55 19.61 -30.11
C ILE A 577 -7.04 20.45 -28.94
N VAL A 578 -7.94 21.42 -29.19
CA VAL A 578 -8.55 22.23 -28.10
C VAL A 578 -9.36 21.34 -27.14
N ALA A 579 -10.14 20.40 -27.66
CA ALA A 579 -10.87 19.44 -26.84
C ALA A 579 -9.91 18.56 -26.01
N LEU A 580 -8.77 18.13 -26.55
CA LEU A 580 -7.74 17.38 -25.82
C LEU A 580 -7.06 18.24 -24.73
N ILE A 581 -6.80 19.51 -24.99
CA ILE A 581 -6.27 20.45 -23.98
C ILE A 581 -7.29 20.62 -22.85
N ALA A 582 -8.57 20.83 -23.16
CA ALA A 582 -9.64 20.88 -22.17
C ALA A 582 -9.75 19.56 -21.37
N GLY A 583 -9.54 18.42 -22.02
CA GLY A 583 -9.51 17.09 -21.42
C GLY A 583 -8.33 16.83 -20.47
N ILE A 584 -7.35 17.73 -20.37
CA ILE A 584 -6.32 17.67 -19.30
C ILE A 584 -6.95 18.05 -17.96
N ALA A 585 -7.89 18.97 -17.94
CA ALA A 585 -8.60 19.31 -16.69
C ALA A 585 -9.41 18.11 -16.19
N ALA A 586 -10.30 17.57 -17.04
CA ALA A 586 -11.08 16.36 -16.78
C ALA A 586 -11.38 15.64 -18.10
N LYS A 587 -11.22 14.31 -18.13
CA LYS A 587 -11.27 13.55 -19.40
C LYS A 587 -12.61 13.59 -20.11
N GLU A 588 -13.70 13.59 -19.36
CA GLU A 588 -15.05 13.69 -19.92
C GLU A 588 -15.31 15.03 -20.65
N VAL A 589 -14.59 16.08 -20.30
CA VAL A 589 -14.70 17.39 -20.95
C VAL A 589 -14.32 17.32 -22.45
N VAL A 590 -13.55 16.33 -22.88
CA VAL A 590 -13.26 16.10 -24.31
C VAL A 590 -14.55 15.98 -25.12
N VAL A 591 -15.53 15.21 -24.62
CA VAL A 591 -16.81 14.95 -25.30
C VAL A 591 -17.64 16.24 -25.36
N SER A 592 -17.79 16.94 -24.25
CA SER A 592 -18.55 18.19 -24.19
C SER A 592 -17.89 19.32 -25.00
N SER A 593 -16.56 19.42 -24.97
CA SER A 593 -15.82 20.38 -25.80
C SER A 593 -15.99 20.10 -27.30
N CYS A 594 -15.96 18.83 -27.71
CA CYS A 594 -16.27 18.48 -29.10
C CYS A 594 -17.71 18.91 -29.49
N SER A 595 -18.70 18.67 -28.58
CA SER A 595 -20.08 19.10 -28.80
C SER A 595 -20.16 20.61 -29.07
N VAL A 596 -19.55 21.41 -28.23
CA VAL A 596 -19.55 22.89 -28.34
C VAL A 596 -18.78 23.36 -29.61
N LEU A 597 -17.57 22.82 -29.84
CA LEU A 597 -16.70 23.22 -30.97
C LEU A 597 -17.27 22.88 -32.36
N PHE A 598 -18.16 21.89 -32.43
CA PHE A 598 -18.86 21.51 -33.66
C PHE A 598 -20.32 22.02 -33.68
N GLY A 599 -20.76 22.81 -32.71
CA GLY A 599 -22.07 23.44 -32.67
C GLY A 599 -23.25 22.46 -32.47
N ILE A 600 -23.02 21.33 -31.79
CA ILE A 600 -24.01 20.25 -31.57
C ILE A 600 -24.50 20.30 -30.15
N GLN A 601 -25.80 20.59 -29.93
CA GLN A 601 -26.35 20.76 -28.56
C GLN A 601 -26.35 19.48 -27.75
N ASN A 602 -26.58 18.32 -28.36
CA ASN A 602 -26.60 17.04 -27.60
C ASN A 602 -26.00 15.90 -28.44
N ILE A 603 -24.74 15.61 -28.20
CA ILE A 603 -23.96 14.61 -28.94
C ILE A 603 -24.34 13.16 -28.55
N THR A 604 -25.04 12.95 -27.44
CA THR A 604 -25.40 11.60 -26.96
C THR A 604 -26.66 11.05 -27.62
N THR A 605 -27.44 11.89 -28.30
CA THR A 605 -28.62 11.45 -29.05
C THR A 605 -28.24 10.88 -30.41
N ALA A 606 -29.04 9.99 -30.97
CA ALA A 606 -28.81 9.40 -32.30
C ALA A 606 -28.69 10.49 -33.39
N HIS A 607 -29.51 11.55 -33.28
CA HIS A 607 -29.46 12.68 -34.22
C HIS A 607 -28.17 13.52 -34.05
N GLY A 608 -27.76 13.78 -32.81
CA GLY A 608 -26.50 14.48 -32.51
C GLY A 608 -25.26 13.70 -32.95
N MET A 609 -25.26 12.38 -32.78
CA MET A 609 -24.18 11.52 -33.27
C MET A 609 -24.04 11.57 -34.79
N THR A 610 -25.17 11.50 -35.54
CA THR A 610 -25.13 11.60 -37.01
C THR A 610 -24.69 12.97 -37.50
N ALA A 611 -25.12 14.05 -36.82
CA ALA A 611 -24.65 15.41 -37.13
C ALA A 611 -23.14 15.56 -36.88
N MET A 612 -22.63 14.96 -35.78
CA MET A 612 -21.20 14.99 -35.46
C MET A 612 -20.36 14.21 -36.47
N VAL A 613 -20.81 13.03 -36.90
CA VAL A 613 -20.16 12.25 -37.96
C VAL A 613 -20.10 13.03 -39.26
N ALA A 614 -21.18 13.73 -39.64
CA ALA A 614 -21.22 14.57 -40.85
C ALA A 614 -20.24 15.75 -40.73
N SER A 615 -20.19 16.44 -39.59
CA SER A 615 -19.28 17.57 -39.36
C SER A 615 -17.81 17.14 -39.33
N LEU A 616 -17.51 16.00 -38.69
CA LEU A 616 -16.17 15.41 -38.68
C LEU A 616 -15.77 14.89 -40.07
N GLY A 617 -16.70 14.26 -40.80
CA GLY A 617 -16.47 13.80 -42.16
C GLY A 617 -16.17 14.96 -43.15
N ALA A 618 -16.82 16.11 -42.96
CA ALA A 618 -16.57 17.30 -43.80
C ALA A 618 -15.13 17.84 -43.68
N ILE A 619 -14.47 17.62 -42.56
CA ILE A 619 -13.06 17.98 -42.32
C ILE A 619 -12.08 16.83 -42.61
N GLY A 620 -12.57 15.67 -43.10
CA GLY A 620 -11.74 14.52 -43.43
C GLY A 620 -11.39 13.62 -42.26
N PHE A 621 -12.08 13.74 -41.12
CA PHE A 621 -11.90 12.89 -39.94
C PHE A 621 -12.64 11.56 -40.13
N GLY A 622 -11.90 10.46 -40.18
CA GLY A 622 -12.43 9.11 -40.46
C GLY A 622 -12.24 8.13 -39.30
N PRO A 623 -12.56 6.83 -39.51
CA PRO A 623 -12.42 5.80 -38.45
C PRO A 623 -11.01 5.63 -37.91
N ALA A 624 -9.98 5.79 -38.78
CA ALA A 624 -8.58 5.72 -38.33
C ALA A 624 -8.23 6.86 -37.36
N ASN A 625 -8.72 8.09 -37.66
CA ASN A 625 -8.54 9.26 -36.82
C ASN A 625 -9.28 9.09 -35.47
N ALA A 626 -10.48 8.47 -35.48
CA ALA A 626 -11.24 8.17 -34.30
C ALA A 626 -10.49 7.16 -33.38
N TYR A 627 -9.91 6.12 -33.99
CA TYR A 627 -9.08 5.15 -33.24
C TYR A 627 -7.81 5.80 -32.69
N ALA A 628 -7.14 6.64 -33.50
CA ALA A 628 -5.98 7.42 -33.06
C ALA A 628 -6.32 8.35 -31.88
N LEU A 629 -7.48 9.03 -31.94
CA LEU A 629 -7.96 9.88 -30.85
C LEU A 629 -8.20 9.09 -29.55
N MET A 630 -8.89 7.96 -29.64
CA MET A 630 -9.12 7.10 -28.47
C MET A 630 -7.80 6.59 -27.87
N THR A 631 -6.86 6.15 -28.71
CA THR A 631 -5.52 5.71 -28.29
C THR A 631 -4.74 6.87 -27.67
N PHE A 632 -4.80 8.05 -28.26
CA PHE A 632 -4.16 9.24 -27.70
C PHE A 632 -4.76 9.59 -26.32
N CYS A 633 -6.11 9.56 -26.20
CA CYS A 633 -6.80 9.77 -24.92
C CYS A 633 -6.42 8.73 -23.85
N LEU A 634 -6.04 7.53 -24.25
CA LEU A 634 -5.52 6.50 -23.34
C LEU A 634 -4.11 6.85 -22.83
N LEU A 635 -3.22 7.30 -23.71
CA LEU A 635 -1.78 7.39 -23.45
C LEU A 635 -1.30 8.78 -23.03
N TYR A 636 -2.03 9.86 -23.40
CA TYR A 636 -1.60 11.20 -23.07
C TYR A 636 -1.75 11.52 -21.56
N VAL A 637 -1.25 12.68 -21.18
CA VAL A 637 -1.21 13.19 -19.82
C VAL A 637 -2.51 12.89 -19.05
N PRO A 638 -2.45 12.30 -17.85
CA PRO A 638 -3.63 12.07 -17.02
C PRO A 638 -4.28 13.39 -16.59
N CYS A 639 -5.49 13.35 -16.02
CA CYS A 639 -6.17 14.56 -15.54
C CYS A 639 -5.36 15.30 -14.47
N THR A 640 -5.58 16.62 -14.33
CA THR A 640 -4.85 17.47 -13.39
C THR A 640 -4.90 16.96 -11.94
N ALA A 641 -6.03 16.38 -11.51
CA ALA A 641 -6.16 15.74 -10.22
C ALA A 641 -5.17 14.56 -10.04
N THR A 642 -4.99 13.75 -11.09
CA THR A 642 -4.02 12.64 -11.06
C THR A 642 -2.59 13.15 -11.02
N ILE A 643 -2.26 14.17 -11.83
CA ILE A 643 -0.91 14.77 -11.84
C ILE A 643 -0.56 15.32 -10.45
N ALA A 644 -1.48 16.08 -9.85
CA ALA A 644 -1.30 16.63 -8.50
C ALA A 644 -1.12 15.53 -7.45
N THR A 645 -1.85 14.41 -7.59
CA THR A 645 -1.72 13.26 -6.70
C THR A 645 -0.40 12.55 -6.89
N ILE A 646 0.04 12.31 -8.14
CA ILE A 646 1.35 11.72 -8.46
C ILE A 646 2.47 12.55 -7.86
N HIS A 647 2.48 13.87 -8.11
CA HIS A 647 3.51 14.78 -7.56
C HIS A 647 3.59 14.75 -6.03
N ARG A 648 2.51 14.43 -5.38
CA ARG A 648 2.43 14.39 -3.91
C ARG A 648 2.83 13.04 -3.33
N GLU A 649 2.66 11.97 -4.11
CA GLU A 649 2.98 10.59 -3.69
C GLU A 649 4.41 10.18 -4.06
N LEU A 650 5.07 10.87 -4.98
CA LEU A 650 6.48 10.75 -5.31
C LEU A 650 7.34 11.67 -4.47
#